data_4f3e73e3c244ebfbd1a409c304c4a708
#
_entry.id   4f3e73e3c244ebfbd1a409c304c4a708
#
_cell.length_a   1.000
_cell.length_b   1.000
_cell.length_c   1.000
_cell.angle_alpha   90.00
_cell.angle_beta   90.00
_cell.angle_gamma   90.00
#
_symmetry.space_group_name_H-M   'P 1'
#
loop_
_entity.id
_entity.type
_entity.pdbx_description
1 polymer ?
#
loop_
_entity_poly.entity_id
_entity_poly.type
_entity_poly.pdbx_seq_one_letter_code
_entity_poly.pdbx_strand_id
1 'polypeptide(L)'
;MQNKGLIKLFAILFGLVSLYQLSFTFFGSKVEKDAANYASKMVPTNDAREKAIFERKYLDSVSNKQVVDLAVTNFTYNDIKDKEMNLGLDLKGGVNAILQVSVKEVLKGLSNDSKNETFNNALKAADLRLKSSNDTYLNLFFVEFEKLALETKLSDPTIFGTKSLRDKIKFDETNDVVKEILQQEINSSISTAFDVLRSRIDKFGVTQPNIQRIGNSGRIQIELPGAKDIERVTKLITSKAELQFWEVYSNAEVQNYFFSANEKVAELLKDNSTSDESEDTDKKNTLDDILGETSDSTKVVQKNLFTYLFPNVAQNQQELSSLVGQAKVLDTAQVNKLLRNKEVKDLLPSELKYVKFLWDYKPSKSSDGTELLALYAIKSNKKDKAPIEGDVILDASQEFSQLNKPEVSMTMNGYGSKLWEKMTTENAGRFVAVVLDDYVYTAPSVNQPITGGRTSISGGLMTVAEAEDIATVLKAGKLPATAKIIEIEVVGPSLGKEAIDASFLSFGLAILMVLLWMTLYYGKAGLYADIALAVNILFIFGILASFSAVLTLPGIAGIILTIGMSVDANVIIFERIKEGLFKKKGLKQSVEEGFSVKGALSAIIDANITTLLTGIILYIFGTGPIKGFALTLMIGIGTSLFTAVFITRLLIDSAVTKGSKLTFNTSISKGWFQNLNIEFLRKRKIAYIVSGAIILGGIISIASIGLKQGVDFKGGRSFTVRFDKAMNATQVAETLKGAFGSSPEVKTYGTDNQLKITTVYRIEDEGVSVDEEVQSTLYKGLKPYIGKTSYNDFKPGFEKAKNANGIMSYRKVDPTIADDIKTSALWAVFGSLLVVFLYILLRFRKVSFSIGAVIAVFHDVLIVLGVFSITYSFMPFDMEIGQSFIAAILTVVGYSLNDTVVIFDRIREFAGIHTKWKYSEVVDKALSSTLGRTINTSFTTLLVMSAIFLFGGASIKGFMFALIIGVAVGTYSSLFVATPIMYDTTKKEEKNN
;
A
#
# COMPACT_ATOMS: atom_id res chain seq x y z
N MET A 1 -10.95 45.53 -9.10
CA MET A 1 -11.12 44.35 -9.97
C MET A 1 -11.82 44.72 -11.28
N GLN A 2 -11.17 44.62 -12.41
CA GLN A 2 -11.73 44.94 -13.71
C GLN A 2 -12.81 43.96 -14.22
N ASN A 3 -12.82 42.69 -13.77
CA ASN A 3 -13.73 41.64 -14.28
C ASN A 3 -14.52 40.93 -13.19
N LYS A 4 -15.18 41.66 -12.27
CA LYS A 4 -15.98 41.06 -11.16
C LYS A 4 -17.06 40.08 -11.66
N GLY A 5 -17.69 40.39 -12.82
CA GLY A 5 -18.73 39.55 -13.41
C GLY A 5 -18.19 38.15 -13.85
N LEU A 6 -17.03 38.14 -14.51
CA LEU A 6 -16.39 36.91 -14.99
C LEU A 6 -15.98 35.97 -13.81
N ILE A 7 -15.39 36.53 -12.75
CA ILE A 7 -14.99 35.76 -11.57
C ILE A 7 -16.22 35.19 -10.86
N LYS A 8 -17.29 35.97 -10.73
CA LYS A 8 -18.55 35.51 -10.14
C LYS A 8 -19.17 34.37 -10.98
N LEU A 9 -19.19 34.53 -12.30
CA LEU A 9 -19.69 33.52 -13.21
C LEU A 9 -18.86 32.22 -13.09
N PHE A 10 -17.53 32.33 -13.12
CA PHE A 10 -16.62 31.19 -12.98
C PHE A 10 -16.82 30.47 -11.64
N ALA A 11 -16.88 31.19 -10.52
CA ALA A 11 -17.10 30.62 -9.21
C ALA A 11 -18.44 29.90 -9.09
N ILE A 12 -19.51 30.43 -9.68
CA ILE A 12 -20.85 29.82 -9.70
C ILE A 12 -20.82 28.55 -10.57
N LEU A 13 -20.28 28.62 -11.78
CA LEU A 13 -20.18 27.47 -12.68
C LEU A 13 -19.34 26.35 -12.07
N PHE A 14 -18.20 26.70 -11.50
CA PHE A 14 -17.34 25.72 -10.85
C PHE A 14 -18.00 25.08 -9.61
N GLY A 15 -18.74 25.88 -8.83
CA GLY A 15 -19.56 25.38 -7.73
C GLY A 15 -20.67 24.43 -8.20
N LEU A 16 -21.37 24.76 -9.29
CA LEU A 16 -22.40 23.88 -9.87
C LEU A 16 -21.80 22.56 -10.40
N VAL A 17 -20.65 22.60 -11.09
CA VAL A 17 -19.94 21.40 -11.55
C VAL A 17 -19.50 20.55 -10.35
N SER A 18 -18.98 21.17 -9.29
CA SER A 18 -18.60 20.46 -8.07
C SER A 18 -19.79 19.76 -7.40
N LEU A 19 -20.94 20.47 -7.29
CA LEU A 19 -22.17 19.88 -6.75
C LEU A 19 -22.71 18.74 -7.62
N TYR A 20 -22.67 18.91 -8.94
CA TYR A 20 -23.06 17.88 -9.89
C TYR A 20 -22.20 16.64 -9.71
N GLN A 21 -20.88 16.80 -9.67
CA GLN A 21 -19.96 15.67 -9.51
C GLN A 21 -20.15 14.94 -8.16
N LEU A 22 -20.34 15.69 -7.07
CA LEU A 22 -20.59 15.12 -5.74
C LEU A 22 -21.94 14.42 -5.62
N SER A 23 -22.91 14.77 -6.47
CA SER A 23 -24.23 14.13 -6.46
C SER A 23 -24.17 12.63 -6.76
N PHE A 24 -23.19 12.17 -7.59
CA PHE A 24 -23.01 10.77 -7.90
C PHE A 24 -22.64 9.95 -6.67
N THR A 25 -21.77 10.48 -5.80
CA THR A 25 -21.43 9.82 -4.51
C THR A 25 -22.64 9.69 -3.59
N PHE A 26 -23.50 10.70 -3.57
CA PHE A 26 -24.75 10.65 -2.80
C PHE A 26 -25.71 9.59 -3.33
N PHE A 27 -25.91 9.53 -4.65
CA PHE A 27 -26.80 8.54 -5.28
C PHE A 27 -26.25 7.13 -5.17
N GLY A 28 -24.94 6.92 -5.36
CA GLY A 28 -24.29 5.62 -5.17
C GLY A 28 -24.48 5.09 -3.74
N SER A 29 -24.21 5.92 -2.74
CA SER A 29 -24.44 5.58 -1.32
C SER A 29 -25.90 5.24 -0.99
N LYS A 30 -26.88 5.87 -1.67
CA LYS A 30 -28.31 5.56 -1.49
C LYS A 30 -28.62 4.15 -2.01
N VAL A 31 -28.15 3.79 -3.22
CA VAL A 31 -28.35 2.47 -3.79
C VAL A 31 -27.70 1.37 -2.94
N GLU A 32 -26.51 1.64 -2.40
CA GLU A 32 -25.82 0.70 -1.49
C GLU A 32 -26.57 0.50 -0.17
N LYS A 33 -27.15 1.56 0.40
CA LYS A 33 -28.03 1.46 1.58
C LYS A 33 -29.29 0.66 1.29
N ASP A 34 -29.88 0.83 0.11
CA ASP A 34 -31.04 0.06 -0.30
C ASP A 34 -30.69 -1.42 -0.45
N ALA A 35 -29.51 -1.75 -0.99
CA ALA A 35 -29.00 -3.12 -1.05
C ALA A 35 -28.81 -3.75 0.34
N ALA A 36 -28.21 -2.99 1.27
CA ALA A 36 -28.01 -3.44 2.66
C ALA A 36 -29.36 -3.67 3.39
N ASN A 37 -30.32 -2.79 3.17
CA ASN A 37 -31.68 -2.94 3.70
C ASN A 37 -32.39 -4.16 3.11
N TYR A 38 -32.24 -4.41 1.82
CA TYR A 38 -32.76 -5.60 1.15
C TYR A 38 -32.16 -6.87 1.73
N ALA A 39 -30.85 -6.94 1.85
CA ALA A 39 -30.14 -8.08 2.44
C ALA A 39 -30.57 -8.35 3.88
N SER A 40 -30.74 -7.29 4.68
CA SER A 40 -31.21 -7.41 6.07
C SER A 40 -32.62 -7.93 6.20
N LYS A 41 -33.50 -7.70 5.21
CA LYS A 41 -34.85 -8.25 5.14
C LYS A 41 -34.84 -9.72 4.72
N MET A 42 -33.94 -10.13 3.81
CA MET A 42 -33.84 -11.48 3.30
C MET A 42 -33.16 -12.44 4.29
N VAL A 43 -32.24 -11.94 5.09
CA VAL A 43 -31.47 -12.71 6.07
C VAL A 43 -31.75 -12.14 7.47
N PRO A 44 -32.80 -12.63 8.19
CA PRO A 44 -33.11 -12.20 9.55
C PRO A 44 -32.03 -12.62 10.56
N THR A 45 -31.32 -13.70 10.30
CA THR A 45 -30.15 -14.14 11.06
C THR A 45 -29.01 -13.17 10.83
N ASN A 46 -28.22 -12.91 11.89
CA ASN A 46 -27.11 -11.95 11.79
C ASN A 46 -25.89 -12.51 11.04
N ASP A 47 -26.11 -13.44 10.10
CA ASP A 47 -25.06 -13.99 9.27
C ASP A 47 -24.58 -12.96 8.23
N ALA A 48 -23.39 -12.41 8.49
CA ALA A 48 -22.78 -11.39 7.65
C ALA A 48 -22.44 -11.91 6.23
N ARG A 49 -22.19 -13.22 6.10
CA ARG A 49 -21.84 -13.88 4.85
C ARG A 49 -23.02 -13.97 3.90
N GLU A 50 -24.16 -14.45 4.42
CA GLU A 50 -25.41 -14.49 3.66
C GLU A 50 -25.88 -13.09 3.28
N LYS A 51 -25.80 -12.12 4.19
CA LYS A 51 -26.14 -10.71 3.89
C LYS A 51 -25.32 -10.14 2.73
N ALA A 52 -24.01 -10.39 2.71
CA ALA A 52 -23.14 -9.92 1.63
C ALA A 52 -23.51 -10.53 0.27
N ILE A 53 -23.94 -11.80 0.24
CA ILE A 53 -24.43 -12.45 -0.99
C ILE A 53 -25.70 -11.78 -1.50
N PHE A 54 -26.66 -11.48 -0.62
CA PHE A 54 -27.91 -10.83 -1.01
C PHE A 54 -27.71 -9.36 -1.41
N GLU A 55 -26.79 -8.64 -0.76
CA GLU A 55 -26.38 -7.29 -1.17
C GLU A 55 -25.83 -7.31 -2.60
N ARG A 56 -24.88 -8.21 -2.87
CA ARG A 56 -24.31 -8.36 -4.22
C ARG A 56 -25.38 -8.70 -5.25
N LYS A 57 -26.24 -9.65 -4.96
CA LYS A 57 -27.36 -10.04 -5.84
C LYS A 57 -28.27 -8.85 -6.18
N TYR A 58 -28.55 -8.00 -5.20
CA TYR A 58 -29.33 -6.78 -5.41
C TYR A 58 -28.59 -5.80 -6.31
N LEU A 59 -27.32 -5.49 -6.01
CA LEU A 59 -26.50 -4.58 -6.79
C LEU A 59 -26.32 -5.06 -8.24
N ASP A 60 -26.09 -6.35 -8.46
CA ASP A 60 -26.00 -6.95 -9.79
C ASP A 60 -27.34 -6.81 -10.55
N SER A 61 -28.46 -6.94 -9.86
CA SER A 61 -29.80 -6.79 -10.46
C SER A 61 -30.13 -5.36 -10.90
N VAL A 62 -29.49 -4.36 -10.29
CA VAL A 62 -29.69 -2.93 -10.60
C VAL A 62 -28.54 -2.32 -11.39
N SER A 63 -27.46 -3.07 -11.62
CA SER A 63 -26.22 -2.58 -12.25
C SER A 63 -26.44 -1.83 -13.56
N ASN A 64 -27.29 -2.36 -14.42
CA ASN A 64 -27.65 -1.79 -15.73
C ASN A 64 -29.02 -1.12 -15.73
N LYS A 65 -29.69 -0.98 -14.58
CA LYS A 65 -30.96 -0.28 -14.49
C LYS A 65 -30.74 1.21 -14.26
N GLN A 66 -31.61 2.03 -14.81
CA GLN A 66 -31.65 3.46 -14.52
C GLN A 66 -32.07 3.66 -13.07
N VAL A 67 -31.17 4.22 -12.26
CA VAL A 67 -31.37 4.49 -10.83
C VAL A 67 -31.50 5.97 -10.52
N VAL A 68 -31.05 6.84 -11.44
CA VAL A 68 -31.14 8.30 -11.31
C VAL A 68 -31.55 8.92 -12.63
N ASP A 69 -32.56 9.79 -12.57
CA ASP A 69 -33.02 10.66 -13.64
C ASP A 69 -32.76 12.11 -13.25
N LEU A 70 -31.86 12.77 -13.96
CA LEU A 70 -31.52 14.18 -13.77
C LEU A 70 -32.20 15.10 -14.81
N ALA A 71 -33.31 14.66 -15.37
CA ALA A 71 -34.12 15.37 -16.35
C ALA A 71 -33.47 15.63 -17.73
N VAL A 72 -32.15 15.60 -17.82
CA VAL A 72 -31.38 15.77 -19.06
C VAL A 72 -30.71 14.45 -19.49
N THR A 73 -30.30 13.62 -18.53
CA THR A 73 -29.63 12.35 -18.75
C THR A 73 -29.96 11.36 -17.64
N ASN A 74 -30.14 10.10 -18.02
CA ASN A 74 -30.39 9.01 -17.12
C ASN A 74 -29.10 8.25 -16.87
N PHE A 75 -28.87 7.85 -15.61
CA PHE A 75 -27.67 7.11 -15.22
C PHE A 75 -28.04 5.74 -14.65
N THR A 76 -27.31 4.71 -15.10
CA THR A 76 -27.34 3.39 -14.50
C THR A 76 -26.53 3.38 -13.21
N TYR A 77 -26.67 2.32 -12.41
CA TYR A 77 -25.83 2.17 -11.21
C TYR A 77 -24.33 2.11 -11.57
N ASN A 78 -23.96 1.42 -12.66
CA ASN A 78 -22.58 1.37 -13.13
C ASN A 78 -22.04 2.78 -13.51
N ASP A 79 -22.83 3.57 -14.25
CA ASP A 79 -22.44 4.94 -14.60
C ASP A 79 -22.21 5.83 -13.37
N ILE A 80 -23.01 5.61 -12.31
CA ILE A 80 -22.86 6.34 -11.04
C ILE A 80 -21.57 5.88 -10.34
N LYS A 81 -21.33 4.57 -10.35
CA LYS A 81 -20.13 3.98 -9.72
C LYS A 81 -18.84 4.47 -10.36
N ASP A 82 -18.80 4.63 -11.67
CA ASP A 82 -17.63 5.15 -12.40
C ASP A 82 -17.35 6.63 -12.12
N LYS A 83 -18.37 7.40 -11.68
CA LYS A 83 -18.29 8.83 -11.44
C LYS A 83 -18.28 9.22 -9.96
N GLU A 84 -18.56 8.28 -9.05
CA GLU A 84 -18.51 8.57 -7.62
C GLU A 84 -17.07 8.84 -7.14
N MET A 85 -16.95 9.49 -5.99
CA MET A 85 -15.65 9.73 -5.37
C MET A 85 -15.04 8.43 -4.86
N ASN A 86 -13.81 8.15 -5.27
CA ASN A 86 -13.10 6.95 -4.90
C ASN A 86 -12.62 7.02 -3.45
N LEU A 87 -13.00 6.03 -2.64
CA LEU A 87 -12.50 5.87 -1.28
C LEU A 87 -11.33 4.87 -1.29
N GLY A 88 -10.24 5.24 -0.64
CA GLY A 88 -9.06 4.38 -0.52
C GLY A 88 -9.26 3.18 0.38
N LEU A 89 -8.25 2.34 0.40
CA LEU A 89 -8.16 1.12 1.19
C LEU A 89 -8.44 1.35 2.68
N ASP A 90 -7.84 2.41 3.24
CA ASP A 90 -7.96 2.77 4.65
C ASP A 90 -9.40 3.08 5.10
N LEU A 91 -10.24 3.48 4.14
CA LEU A 91 -11.64 3.87 4.39
C LEU A 91 -12.63 2.76 4.04
N LYS A 92 -12.49 2.16 2.86
CA LYS A 92 -13.42 1.15 2.35
C LYS A 92 -13.06 -0.27 2.78
N GLY A 93 -11.83 -0.46 3.29
CA GLY A 93 -11.22 -1.77 3.43
C GLY A 93 -10.77 -2.31 2.08
N GLY A 94 -10.10 -3.47 2.05
CA GLY A 94 -9.65 -4.08 0.81
C GLY A 94 -8.22 -4.58 0.87
N VAL A 95 -7.59 -4.69 -0.31
CA VAL A 95 -6.23 -5.19 -0.48
C VAL A 95 -5.41 -4.20 -1.30
N ASN A 96 -4.22 -3.88 -0.83
CA ASN A 96 -3.16 -3.23 -1.60
C ASN A 96 -1.98 -4.19 -1.67
N ALA A 97 -1.52 -4.51 -2.87
CA ALA A 97 -0.39 -5.40 -3.08
C ALA A 97 0.61 -4.77 -4.05
N ILE A 98 1.90 -4.91 -3.75
CA ILE A 98 2.97 -4.62 -4.69
C ILE A 98 3.55 -5.95 -5.16
N LEU A 99 3.46 -6.18 -6.46
CA LEU A 99 4.00 -7.36 -7.13
C LEU A 99 5.36 -7.03 -7.76
N GLN A 100 6.30 -7.94 -7.66
CA GLN A 100 7.57 -7.92 -8.39
C GLN A 100 7.54 -9.00 -9.47
N VAL A 101 7.61 -8.59 -10.74
CA VAL A 101 7.79 -9.53 -11.86
C VAL A 101 9.21 -10.10 -11.80
N SER A 102 9.34 -11.42 -11.89
CA SER A 102 10.63 -12.12 -11.78
C SER A 102 11.50 -11.90 -13.02
N VAL A 103 12.42 -10.92 -12.96
CA VAL A 103 13.42 -10.67 -14.04
C VAL A 103 14.26 -11.91 -14.31
N LYS A 104 14.58 -12.70 -13.29
CA LYS A 104 15.29 -13.99 -13.44
C LYS A 104 14.54 -14.95 -14.36
N GLU A 105 13.22 -15.09 -14.20
CA GLU A 105 12.42 -15.96 -15.06
C GLU A 105 12.30 -15.41 -16.48
N VAL A 106 12.20 -14.08 -16.62
CA VAL A 106 12.25 -13.44 -17.95
C VAL A 106 13.56 -13.79 -18.65
N LEU A 107 14.70 -13.63 -17.97
CA LEU A 107 16.02 -13.98 -18.54
C LEU A 107 16.11 -15.47 -18.91
N LYS A 108 15.59 -16.37 -18.07
CA LYS A 108 15.52 -17.80 -18.38
C LYS A 108 14.65 -18.06 -19.60
N GLY A 109 13.48 -17.46 -19.69
CA GLY A 109 12.59 -17.59 -20.85
C GLY A 109 13.24 -17.07 -22.13
N LEU A 110 13.89 -15.89 -22.12
CA LEU A 110 14.61 -15.33 -23.24
C LEU A 110 15.80 -16.19 -23.69
N SER A 111 16.46 -16.87 -22.75
CA SER A 111 17.53 -17.83 -23.05
C SER A 111 17.03 -19.24 -23.44
N ASN A 112 15.70 -19.41 -23.56
CA ASN A 112 15.06 -20.71 -23.82
C ASN A 112 15.49 -21.79 -22.81
N ASP A 113 15.50 -21.43 -21.52
CA ASP A 113 15.93 -22.27 -20.38
C ASP A 113 17.34 -22.85 -20.57
N SER A 114 18.27 -21.96 -20.91
CA SER A 114 19.68 -22.31 -21.13
C SER A 114 20.25 -23.19 -20.02
N LYS A 115 20.96 -24.24 -20.44
CA LYS A 115 21.72 -25.13 -19.54
C LYS A 115 23.20 -24.72 -19.38
N ASN A 116 23.60 -23.57 -19.96
CA ASN A 116 24.94 -23.03 -19.83
C ASN A 116 25.29 -22.81 -18.35
N GLU A 117 26.39 -23.38 -17.88
CA GLU A 117 26.78 -23.35 -16.46
C GLU A 117 27.12 -21.91 -16.00
N THR A 118 27.85 -21.13 -16.83
CA THR A 118 28.22 -19.75 -16.53
C THR A 118 26.97 -18.89 -16.34
N PHE A 119 26.03 -19.02 -17.27
CA PHE A 119 24.74 -18.33 -17.17
C PHE A 119 23.97 -18.67 -15.89
N ASN A 120 23.83 -19.98 -15.58
CA ASN A 120 23.08 -20.41 -14.40
C ASN A 120 23.80 -20.06 -13.09
N ASN A 121 25.13 -20.09 -13.05
CA ASN A 121 25.91 -19.68 -11.89
C ASN A 121 25.83 -18.14 -11.68
N ALA A 122 25.83 -17.35 -12.76
CA ALA A 122 25.63 -15.91 -12.70
C ALA A 122 24.22 -15.55 -12.15
N LEU A 123 23.17 -16.28 -12.54
CA LEU A 123 21.82 -16.10 -11.97
C LEU A 123 21.79 -16.42 -10.47
N LYS A 124 22.48 -17.50 -10.03
CA LYS A 124 22.55 -17.84 -8.59
C LYS A 124 23.34 -16.80 -7.80
N ALA A 125 24.45 -16.31 -8.34
CA ALA A 125 25.26 -15.28 -7.71
C ALA A 125 24.50 -13.95 -7.59
N ALA A 126 23.74 -13.59 -8.63
CA ALA A 126 22.83 -12.43 -8.62
C ALA A 126 21.73 -12.57 -7.54
N ASP A 127 21.15 -13.77 -7.36
CA ASP A 127 20.17 -14.03 -6.29
C ASP A 127 20.75 -13.78 -4.89
N LEU A 128 21.98 -14.23 -4.65
CA LEU A 128 22.66 -14.04 -3.36
C LEU A 128 22.97 -12.55 -3.12
N ARG A 129 23.42 -11.88 -4.17
CA ARG A 129 23.81 -10.47 -4.07
C ARG A 129 22.61 -9.53 -3.95
N LEU A 130 21.47 -9.89 -4.52
CA LEU A 130 20.22 -9.12 -4.41
C LEU A 130 19.81 -8.92 -2.95
N LYS A 131 20.11 -9.86 -2.06
CA LYS A 131 19.82 -9.75 -0.62
C LYS A 131 20.63 -8.68 0.11
N SER A 132 21.73 -8.20 -0.47
CA SER A 132 22.67 -7.25 0.14
C SER A 132 22.94 -6.01 -0.73
N SER A 133 22.21 -5.84 -1.85
CA SER A 133 22.43 -4.76 -2.81
C SER A 133 21.11 -4.11 -3.22
N ASN A 134 21.12 -2.80 -3.36
CA ASN A 134 19.99 -2.00 -3.83
C ASN A 134 19.94 -1.86 -5.36
N ASP A 135 20.79 -2.61 -6.09
CA ASP A 135 20.84 -2.55 -7.55
C ASP A 135 19.78 -3.45 -8.19
N THR A 136 19.45 -3.20 -9.47
CA THR A 136 18.47 -4.02 -10.18
C THR A 136 19.00 -5.43 -10.43
N TYR A 137 18.10 -6.43 -10.41
CA TYR A 137 18.50 -7.83 -10.68
C TYR A 137 19.27 -7.98 -12.00
N LEU A 138 18.88 -7.25 -13.03
CA LEU A 138 19.54 -7.26 -14.33
C LEU A 138 21.00 -6.77 -14.24
N ASN A 139 21.24 -5.66 -13.54
CA ASN A 139 22.59 -5.15 -13.34
C ASN A 139 23.46 -6.11 -12.53
N LEU A 140 22.89 -6.65 -11.45
CA LEU A 140 23.58 -7.65 -10.62
C LEU A 140 23.93 -8.89 -11.45
N PHE A 141 23.02 -9.38 -12.29
CA PHE A 141 23.27 -10.50 -13.19
C PHE A 141 24.43 -10.20 -14.14
N PHE A 142 24.47 -9.01 -14.76
CA PHE A 142 25.55 -8.65 -15.67
C PHE A 142 26.89 -8.58 -14.96
N VAL A 143 26.95 -7.93 -13.81
CA VAL A 143 28.20 -7.85 -13.02
C VAL A 143 28.70 -9.23 -12.64
N GLU A 144 27.81 -10.14 -12.21
CA GLU A 144 28.20 -11.49 -11.86
C GLU A 144 28.53 -12.36 -13.09
N PHE A 145 27.82 -12.14 -14.19
CA PHE A 145 28.13 -12.81 -15.46
C PHE A 145 29.51 -12.42 -15.99
N GLU A 146 29.85 -11.12 -16.01
CA GLU A 146 31.18 -10.63 -16.46
C GLU A 146 32.33 -11.17 -15.60
N LYS A 147 32.11 -11.37 -14.29
CA LYS A 147 33.09 -11.98 -13.40
C LYS A 147 33.34 -13.46 -13.68
N LEU A 148 32.28 -14.19 -14.06
CA LEU A 148 32.33 -15.63 -14.26
C LEU A 148 32.65 -16.03 -15.69
N ALA A 149 32.35 -15.14 -16.66
CA ALA A 149 32.51 -15.40 -18.10
C ALA A 149 33.85 -14.91 -18.60
N LEU A 150 34.89 -15.73 -18.50
CA LEU A 150 36.23 -15.41 -19.01
C LEU A 150 36.28 -15.39 -20.55
N GLU A 151 35.49 -16.24 -21.22
CA GLU A 151 35.51 -16.41 -22.69
C GLU A 151 34.06 -16.43 -23.29
N THR A 152 33.05 -16.62 -22.50
CA THR A 152 31.66 -16.80 -22.94
C THR A 152 30.98 -15.42 -23.08
N LYS A 153 30.41 -15.13 -24.26
CA LYS A 153 29.62 -13.91 -24.47
C LYS A 153 28.14 -14.14 -24.19
N LEU A 154 27.41 -13.07 -23.83
CA LEU A 154 25.94 -13.11 -23.73
C LEU A 154 25.25 -13.44 -25.05
N SER A 155 25.86 -13.06 -26.19
CA SER A 155 25.40 -13.38 -27.55
C SER A 155 25.59 -14.83 -27.96
N ASP A 156 26.19 -15.70 -27.12
CA ASP A 156 26.38 -17.12 -27.40
C ASP A 156 25.04 -17.81 -27.73
N PRO A 157 24.98 -18.69 -28.72
CA PRO A 157 23.80 -19.47 -29.11
C PRO A 157 23.18 -20.29 -27.96
N THR A 158 24.01 -20.68 -26.97
CA THR A 158 23.56 -21.41 -25.78
C THR A 158 22.94 -20.52 -24.71
N ILE A 159 23.04 -19.18 -24.83
CA ILE A 159 22.53 -18.21 -23.89
C ILE A 159 21.43 -17.37 -24.54
N PHE A 160 21.76 -16.20 -25.15
CA PHE A 160 20.79 -15.31 -25.76
C PHE A 160 20.85 -15.24 -27.29
N GLY A 161 21.88 -15.81 -27.95
CA GLY A 161 21.91 -16.00 -29.39
C GLY A 161 20.89 -17.04 -29.88
N THR A 162 19.72 -17.09 -29.25
CA THR A 162 18.67 -18.07 -29.49
C THR A 162 17.89 -17.75 -30.78
N LYS A 163 17.19 -18.77 -31.34
CA LYS A 163 16.38 -18.60 -32.53
C LYS A 163 15.30 -17.51 -32.38
N SER A 164 14.78 -17.32 -31.17
CA SER A 164 13.75 -16.30 -30.85
C SER A 164 14.28 -14.85 -30.81
N LEU A 165 15.57 -14.67 -30.51
CA LEU A 165 16.22 -13.36 -30.44
C LEU A 165 17.16 -13.09 -31.62
N ARG A 166 17.25 -13.97 -32.62
CA ARG A 166 18.20 -13.91 -33.72
C ARG A 166 18.09 -12.63 -34.57
N ASP A 167 16.90 -12.08 -34.66
CA ASP A 167 16.67 -10.83 -35.41
C ASP A 167 17.14 -9.59 -34.65
N LYS A 168 17.35 -9.72 -33.33
CA LYS A 168 17.76 -8.63 -32.42
C LYS A 168 19.20 -8.80 -31.91
N ILE A 169 19.68 -10.03 -31.68
CA ILE A 169 21.01 -10.35 -31.14
C ILE A 169 21.78 -11.22 -32.18
N LYS A 170 22.85 -10.67 -32.70
CA LYS A 170 23.77 -11.42 -33.56
C LYS A 170 24.85 -12.12 -32.72
N PHE A 171 25.49 -13.17 -33.24
CA PHE A 171 26.45 -13.98 -32.51
C PHE A 171 27.73 -13.26 -32.09
N ASP A 172 28.07 -12.18 -32.76
CA ASP A 172 29.27 -11.38 -32.53
C ASP A 172 29.01 -10.09 -31.69
N GLU A 173 27.76 -9.84 -31.34
CA GLU A 173 27.39 -8.66 -30.54
C GLU A 173 28.14 -8.60 -29.20
N THR A 174 28.43 -7.38 -28.77
CA THR A 174 29.08 -7.13 -27.49
C THR A 174 28.09 -7.31 -26.33
N ASN A 175 28.59 -7.60 -25.14
CA ASN A 175 27.74 -7.74 -23.96
C ASN A 175 26.93 -6.49 -23.66
N ASP A 176 27.45 -5.28 -23.93
CA ASP A 176 26.74 -4.01 -23.71
C ASP A 176 25.52 -3.87 -24.63
N VAL A 177 25.64 -4.21 -25.91
CA VAL A 177 24.52 -4.20 -26.85
C VAL A 177 23.47 -5.23 -26.46
N VAL A 178 23.90 -6.44 -26.08
CA VAL A 178 22.99 -7.48 -25.60
C VAL A 178 22.27 -7.01 -24.33
N LYS A 179 22.96 -6.31 -23.42
CA LYS A 179 22.38 -5.74 -22.20
C LYS A 179 21.24 -4.77 -22.52
N GLU A 180 21.43 -3.85 -23.46
CA GLU A 180 20.40 -2.90 -23.85
C GLU A 180 19.17 -3.60 -24.45
N ILE A 181 19.39 -4.60 -25.31
CA ILE A 181 18.31 -5.40 -25.90
C ILE A 181 17.55 -6.15 -24.81
N LEU A 182 18.24 -6.81 -23.88
CA LEU A 182 17.61 -7.53 -22.77
C LEU A 182 16.82 -6.58 -21.85
N GLN A 183 17.31 -5.36 -21.61
CA GLN A 183 16.56 -4.35 -20.85
C GLN A 183 15.25 -3.99 -21.53
N GLN A 184 15.24 -3.86 -22.88
CA GLN A 184 14.02 -3.59 -23.66
C GLN A 184 13.05 -4.78 -23.60
N GLU A 185 13.54 -6.02 -23.74
CA GLU A 185 12.71 -7.24 -23.67
C GLU A 185 12.10 -7.42 -22.28
N ILE A 186 12.87 -7.15 -21.23
CA ILE A 186 12.37 -7.18 -19.86
C ILE A 186 11.27 -6.13 -19.65
N ASN A 187 11.49 -4.89 -20.13
CA ASN A 187 10.48 -3.84 -20.02
C ASN A 187 9.19 -4.20 -20.79
N SER A 188 9.33 -4.84 -21.95
CA SER A 188 8.20 -5.37 -22.74
C SER A 188 7.47 -6.47 -21.96
N SER A 189 8.20 -7.40 -21.37
CA SER A 189 7.62 -8.47 -20.54
C SER A 189 6.86 -7.90 -19.31
N ILE A 190 7.42 -6.89 -18.66
CA ILE A 190 6.76 -6.20 -17.53
C ILE A 190 5.49 -5.49 -18.00
N SER A 191 5.52 -4.85 -19.19
CA SER A 191 4.33 -4.24 -19.79
C SER A 191 3.24 -5.29 -20.05
N THR A 192 3.60 -6.42 -20.64
CA THR A 192 2.67 -7.53 -20.88
C THR A 192 2.09 -8.07 -19.57
N ALA A 193 2.94 -8.24 -18.54
CA ALA A 193 2.46 -8.65 -17.22
C ALA A 193 1.46 -7.65 -16.61
N PHE A 194 1.73 -6.36 -16.75
CA PHE A 194 0.82 -5.29 -16.33
C PHE A 194 -0.53 -5.37 -17.04
N ASP A 195 -0.55 -5.54 -18.36
CA ASP A 195 -1.77 -5.61 -19.16
C ASP A 195 -2.59 -6.86 -18.83
N VAL A 196 -1.92 -8.00 -18.63
CA VAL A 196 -2.57 -9.26 -18.18
C VAL A 196 -3.19 -9.09 -16.79
N LEU A 197 -2.44 -8.55 -15.83
CA LEU A 197 -2.94 -8.31 -14.47
C LEU A 197 -4.12 -7.34 -14.49
N ARG A 198 -4.05 -6.28 -15.27
CA ARG A 198 -5.14 -5.32 -15.44
C ARG A 198 -6.39 -6.02 -16.00
N SER A 199 -6.24 -6.80 -17.07
CA SER A 199 -7.37 -7.56 -17.64
C SER A 199 -8.01 -8.54 -16.66
N ARG A 200 -7.22 -9.18 -15.79
CA ARG A 200 -7.73 -10.06 -14.74
C ARG A 200 -8.54 -9.30 -13.69
N ILE A 201 -8.01 -8.18 -13.25
CA ILE A 201 -8.61 -7.37 -12.19
C ILE A 201 -9.88 -6.67 -12.65
N ASP A 202 -9.89 -6.13 -13.88
CA ASP A 202 -11.07 -5.49 -14.46
C ASP A 202 -12.28 -6.47 -14.54
N LYS A 203 -12.00 -7.76 -14.74
CA LYS A 203 -13.03 -8.82 -14.79
C LYS A 203 -13.40 -9.39 -13.43
N PHE A 204 -12.61 -9.12 -12.38
CA PHE A 204 -12.87 -9.64 -11.04
C PHE A 204 -14.09 -9.00 -10.35
N GLY A 205 -14.59 -7.89 -10.90
CA GLY A 205 -15.79 -7.22 -10.39
C GLY A 205 -15.57 -6.38 -9.12
N VAL A 206 -14.32 -6.01 -8.82
CA VAL A 206 -14.03 -5.00 -7.80
C VAL A 206 -14.27 -3.62 -8.40
N THR A 207 -15.00 -2.78 -7.67
CA THR A 207 -15.26 -1.41 -8.11
C THR A 207 -13.99 -0.57 -8.01
N GLN A 208 -13.61 0.04 -9.13
CA GLN A 208 -12.52 1.02 -9.23
C GLN A 208 -11.14 0.50 -8.76
N PRO A 209 -10.63 -0.58 -9.35
CA PRO A 209 -9.28 -1.02 -9.07
C PRO A 209 -8.26 0.02 -9.56
N ASN A 210 -7.21 0.24 -8.79
CA ASN A 210 -6.09 1.10 -9.18
C ASN A 210 -4.85 0.22 -9.44
N ILE A 211 -4.34 0.26 -10.67
CA ILE A 211 -3.15 -0.50 -11.05
C ILE A 211 -2.13 0.46 -11.62
N GLN A 212 -0.92 0.46 -11.05
CA GLN A 212 0.15 1.36 -11.44
C GLN A 212 1.49 0.62 -11.53
N ARG A 213 2.32 1.01 -12.50
CA ARG A 213 3.72 0.59 -12.53
C ARG A 213 4.54 1.51 -11.64
N ILE A 214 5.44 0.94 -10.83
CA ILE A 214 6.34 1.69 -9.96
C ILE A 214 7.70 1.82 -10.66
N GLY A 215 7.93 2.94 -11.31
CA GLY A 215 9.19 3.20 -12.02
C GLY A 215 9.51 2.13 -13.08
N ASN A 216 10.82 1.84 -13.25
CA ASN A 216 11.34 0.81 -14.15
C ASN A 216 11.80 -0.45 -13.41
N SER A 217 11.41 -0.61 -12.15
CA SER A 217 11.88 -1.68 -11.28
C SER A 217 11.20 -3.04 -11.49
N GLY A 218 10.23 -3.14 -12.42
CA GLY A 218 9.42 -4.33 -12.63
C GLY A 218 8.36 -4.55 -11.55
N ARG A 219 8.05 -3.50 -10.77
CA ARG A 219 7.04 -3.52 -9.71
C ARG A 219 5.70 -3.00 -10.21
N ILE A 220 4.63 -3.67 -9.80
CA ILE A 220 3.25 -3.32 -10.13
C ILE A 220 2.47 -3.20 -8.83
N GLN A 221 1.95 -2.01 -8.55
CA GLN A 221 1.04 -1.77 -7.44
C GLN A 221 -0.39 -2.03 -7.88
N ILE A 222 -1.14 -2.74 -7.04
CA ILE A 222 -2.52 -3.12 -7.24
C ILE A 222 -3.30 -2.77 -5.98
N GLU A 223 -4.23 -1.83 -6.09
CA GLU A 223 -5.13 -1.46 -5.01
C GLU A 223 -6.55 -1.88 -5.37
N LEU A 224 -7.17 -2.66 -4.51
CA LEU A 224 -8.51 -3.22 -4.68
C LEU A 224 -9.40 -2.81 -3.50
N PRO A 225 -9.91 -1.57 -3.48
CA PRO A 225 -10.80 -1.11 -2.43
C PRO A 225 -12.09 -1.91 -2.41
N GLY A 226 -12.52 -2.34 -1.22
CA GLY A 226 -13.74 -3.11 -1.05
C GLY A 226 -13.66 -4.57 -1.49
N ALA A 227 -12.48 -5.08 -1.87
CA ALA A 227 -12.28 -6.51 -2.13
C ALA A 227 -12.56 -7.32 -0.86
N LYS A 228 -13.44 -8.30 -0.94
CA LYS A 228 -13.93 -9.05 0.22
C LYS A 228 -13.19 -10.37 0.47
N ASP A 229 -12.63 -10.98 -0.55
CA ASP A 229 -11.96 -12.29 -0.48
C ASP A 229 -10.47 -12.12 -0.81
N ILE A 230 -9.67 -12.05 0.24
CA ILE A 230 -8.22 -11.81 0.16
C ILE A 230 -7.52 -12.98 -0.51
N GLU A 231 -7.91 -14.20 -0.17
CA GLU A 231 -7.29 -15.42 -0.67
C GLU A 231 -7.53 -15.56 -2.18
N ARG A 232 -8.76 -15.31 -2.60
CA ARG A 232 -9.15 -15.30 -4.02
C ARG A 232 -8.40 -14.22 -4.80
N VAL A 233 -8.31 -12.99 -4.26
CA VAL A 233 -7.53 -11.89 -4.85
C VAL A 233 -6.06 -12.28 -4.99
N THR A 234 -5.46 -12.75 -3.90
CA THR A 234 -4.04 -13.13 -3.87
C THR A 234 -3.74 -14.19 -4.92
N LYS A 235 -4.59 -15.23 -5.01
CA LYS A 235 -4.47 -16.30 -6.00
C LYS A 235 -4.58 -15.75 -7.43
N LEU A 236 -5.53 -14.85 -7.68
CA LEU A 236 -5.76 -14.24 -9.00
C LEU A 236 -4.54 -13.43 -9.51
N ILE A 237 -3.94 -12.63 -8.62
CA ILE A 237 -2.83 -11.74 -8.99
C ILE A 237 -1.48 -12.44 -9.05
N THR A 238 -1.30 -13.57 -8.33
CA THR A 238 -0.04 -14.33 -8.30
C THR A 238 -0.03 -15.51 -9.27
N SER A 239 -1.18 -16.00 -9.71
CA SER A 239 -1.30 -17.10 -10.65
C SER A 239 -0.61 -16.77 -11.99
N LYS A 240 0.28 -17.66 -12.43
CA LYS A 240 0.94 -17.54 -13.73
C LYS A 240 -0.01 -17.84 -14.89
N ALA A 241 -1.10 -18.58 -14.63
CA ALA A 241 -2.05 -19.11 -15.61
C ALA A 241 -1.39 -20.00 -16.66
N GLU A 242 -0.49 -20.83 -16.24
CA GLU A 242 0.20 -21.77 -17.10
C GLU A 242 -0.66 -23.01 -17.29
N LEU A 243 -1.61 -22.94 -18.23
CA LEU A 243 -2.45 -24.06 -18.60
C LEU A 243 -1.65 -25.06 -19.46
N GLN A 244 -1.70 -26.32 -19.09
CA GLN A 244 -0.98 -27.40 -19.74
C GLN A 244 -1.89 -28.63 -19.85
N PHE A 245 -1.79 -29.34 -20.98
CA PHE A 245 -2.46 -30.62 -21.19
C PHE A 245 -1.41 -31.73 -21.28
N TRP A 246 -1.55 -32.74 -20.39
CA TRP A 246 -0.57 -33.80 -20.23
C TRP A 246 -1.22 -35.18 -20.31
N GLU A 247 -0.50 -36.15 -20.89
CA GLU A 247 -0.83 -37.55 -20.71
C GLU A 247 -0.54 -37.97 -19.27
N VAL A 248 -1.32 -38.92 -18.74
CA VAL A 248 -1.20 -39.38 -17.36
C VAL A 248 -0.97 -40.89 -17.33
N TYR A 249 -0.08 -41.33 -16.49
CA TYR A 249 0.06 -42.74 -16.17
C TYR A 249 -1.09 -43.20 -15.27
N SER A 250 -1.57 -44.41 -15.48
CA SER A 250 -2.53 -45.05 -14.59
C SER A 250 -1.88 -45.51 -13.29
N ASN A 251 -2.68 -45.75 -12.25
CA ASN A 251 -2.26 -46.33 -10.98
C ASN A 251 -1.54 -47.68 -11.19
N ALA A 252 -1.99 -48.53 -12.11
CA ALA A 252 -1.33 -49.81 -12.40
C ALA A 252 0.07 -49.64 -12.98
N GLU A 253 0.34 -48.59 -13.78
CA GLU A 253 1.66 -48.34 -14.36
C GLU A 253 2.66 -47.85 -13.32
N VAL A 254 2.22 -47.22 -12.23
CA VAL A 254 3.10 -46.60 -11.20
C VAL A 254 3.22 -47.42 -9.91
N GLN A 255 2.27 -48.32 -9.63
CA GLN A 255 2.20 -49.04 -8.36
C GLN A 255 3.50 -49.79 -8.00
N ASN A 256 4.16 -50.49 -8.97
CA ASN A 256 5.39 -51.22 -8.71
C ASN A 256 6.53 -50.29 -8.28
N TYR A 257 6.62 -49.09 -8.86
CA TYR A 257 7.60 -48.08 -8.41
C TYR A 257 7.31 -47.62 -6.98
N PHE A 258 6.04 -47.42 -6.59
CA PHE A 258 5.72 -47.03 -5.22
C PHE A 258 6.09 -48.11 -4.19
N PHE A 259 5.91 -49.37 -4.51
CA PHE A 259 6.35 -50.44 -3.62
C PHE A 259 7.88 -50.46 -3.44
N SER A 260 8.65 -50.38 -4.55
CA SER A 260 10.12 -50.30 -4.49
C SER A 260 10.59 -49.02 -3.79
N ALA A 261 9.93 -47.89 -4.03
CA ALA A 261 10.23 -46.62 -3.35
C ALA A 261 9.92 -46.69 -1.85
N ASN A 262 8.87 -47.37 -1.45
CA ASN A 262 8.52 -47.57 -0.03
C ASN A 262 9.59 -48.36 0.73
N GLU A 263 10.11 -49.42 0.13
CA GLU A 263 11.21 -50.22 0.70
C GLU A 263 12.48 -49.38 0.84
N LYS A 264 12.86 -48.64 -0.19
CA LYS A 264 14.05 -47.77 -0.15
C LYS A 264 13.95 -46.62 0.85
N VAL A 265 12.78 -46.02 0.96
CA VAL A 265 12.52 -44.96 1.96
C VAL A 265 12.60 -45.53 3.38
N ALA A 266 12.11 -46.76 3.62
CA ALA A 266 12.26 -47.43 4.91
C ALA A 266 13.74 -47.66 5.29
N GLU A 267 14.59 -48.02 4.31
CA GLU A 267 16.04 -48.15 4.46
C GLU A 267 16.69 -46.77 4.82
N LEU A 268 16.42 -45.75 4.03
CA LEU A 268 16.98 -44.39 4.22
C LEU A 268 16.58 -43.75 5.56
N LEU A 269 15.40 -44.06 6.06
CA LEU A 269 14.95 -43.55 7.36
C LEU A 269 15.53 -44.31 8.53
N LYS A 270 15.98 -45.57 8.33
CA LYS A 270 16.77 -46.32 9.33
C LYS A 270 18.18 -45.75 9.48
N ASP A 271 18.87 -45.50 8.39
CA ASP A 271 20.25 -44.96 8.41
C ASP A 271 20.37 -43.61 9.09
N ASN A 272 19.35 -42.76 8.95
CA ASN A 272 19.31 -41.44 9.62
C ASN A 272 18.98 -41.53 11.13
N SER A 273 18.40 -42.66 11.62
CA SER A 273 18.12 -42.81 13.05
C SER A 273 19.32 -43.40 13.82
N THR A 274 20.35 -43.90 13.12
CA THR A 274 21.60 -44.43 13.73
C THR A 274 22.73 -43.41 13.81
N SER A 275 22.59 -42.24 13.23
CA SER A 275 23.60 -41.15 13.24
C SER A 275 23.35 -40.07 14.32
N ASP A 276 22.24 -40.08 15.04
CA ASP A 276 21.90 -39.09 16.08
C ASP A 276 21.94 -39.61 17.53
N GLU A 277 22.55 -40.83 17.76
CA GLU A 277 22.82 -41.35 19.11
C GLU A 277 24.30 -41.13 19.50
N SER A 278 24.72 -39.86 19.62
CA SER A 278 25.83 -39.48 20.50
C SER A 278 25.73 -38.03 20.91
N GLU A 279 25.62 -37.85 22.23
CA GLU A 279 25.60 -36.58 23.00
C GLU A 279 24.22 -35.93 23.21
N ASP A 280 23.38 -36.46 24.16
CA ASP A 280 22.95 -35.70 25.35
C ASP A 280 22.15 -36.60 26.31
N THR A 281 22.87 -37.18 27.28
CA THR A 281 22.28 -37.66 28.51
C THR A 281 22.07 -36.45 29.41
N ASP A 282 20.85 -36.01 29.53
CA ASP A 282 20.20 -35.44 30.73
C ASP A 282 19.04 -34.49 30.36
N LYS A 283 17.87 -35.09 30.18
CA LYS A 283 16.56 -34.47 30.57
C LYS A 283 15.45 -35.53 30.40
N LYS A 284 15.24 -36.27 31.46
CA LYS A 284 14.05 -37.13 31.62
C LYS A 284 12.76 -36.28 31.56
N ASN A 285 11.94 -36.64 30.61
CA ASN A 285 10.61 -36.09 30.41
C ASN A 285 9.63 -36.55 31.46
N THR A 286 9.08 -35.61 32.17
CA THR A 286 7.98 -35.73 33.17
C THR A 286 6.59 -35.69 32.50
N LEU A 287 6.36 -36.25 31.33
CA LEU A 287 5.04 -36.26 30.72
C LEU A 287 4.44 -37.66 30.49
N ASP A 288 5.23 -38.74 30.61
CA ASP A 288 4.75 -40.10 30.43
C ASP A 288 4.25 -40.79 31.73
N ASP A 289 4.40 -40.13 32.90
CA ASP A 289 3.99 -40.66 34.18
C ASP A 289 2.53 -40.36 34.58
N ILE A 290 1.72 -39.74 33.72
CA ILE A 290 0.32 -39.33 34.07
C ILE A 290 -0.75 -40.20 33.39
N LEU A 291 -0.39 -41.05 32.44
CA LEU A 291 -1.34 -41.99 31.81
C LEU A 291 -0.88 -43.43 31.99
N GLY A 292 -1.10 -43.93 33.22
CA GLY A 292 -1.04 -45.34 33.45
C GLY A 292 -2.16 -46.07 32.72
N GLU A 293 -1.77 -46.97 31.81
CA GLU A 293 -2.41 -48.27 31.65
C GLU A 293 -1.56 -49.16 30.69
N THR A 294 -1.08 -50.14 31.29
CA THR A 294 -0.64 -51.50 30.96
C THR A 294 -0.80 -52.00 29.53
N SER A 295 0.31 -52.58 29.13
CA SER A 295 0.53 -53.83 28.40
C SER A 295 0.72 -53.82 26.90
N ASP A 296 1.98 -54.14 26.60
CA ASP A 296 2.44 -55.13 25.61
C ASP A 296 2.64 -54.68 24.15
N SER A 297 3.89 -54.91 23.73
CA SER A 297 4.43 -54.78 22.35
C SER A 297 4.62 -53.37 21.78
N THR A 298 5.71 -52.74 22.14
CA THR A 298 6.42 -51.72 21.35
C THR A 298 6.88 -52.31 20.00
N LYS A 299 5.99 -52.40 19.03
CA LYS A 299 6.39 -52.40 17.61
C LYS A 299 6.82 -50.99 17.30
N VAL A 300 8.12 -50.75 17.18
CA VAL A 300 8.68 -49.55 16.52
C VAL A 300 8.01 -49.48 15.15
N VAL A 301 7.04 -48.60 14.99
CA VAL A 301 6.39 -48.34 13.69
C VAL A 301 7.44 -47.75 12.77
N GLN A 302 8.01 -48.62 11.94
CA GLN A 302 9.01 -48.25 10.96
C GLN A 302 8.41 -47.26 9.97
N LYS A 303 8.82 -45.99 10.07
CA LYS A 303 8.34 -44.94 9.14
C LYS A 303 8.83 -45.27 7.73
N ASN A 304 7.93 -45.29 6.77
CA ASN A 304 8.19 -45.56 5.36
C ASN A 304 7.37 -44.59 4.49
N LEU A 305 7.45 -44.67 3.16
CA LEU A 305 6.69 -43.83 2.26
C LEU A 305 5.18 -43.92 2.50
N PHE A 306 4.66 -45.13 2.77
CA PHE A 306 3.23 -45.37 2.96
C PHE A 306 2.71 -44.87 4.33
N THR A 307 3.58 -44.45 5.20
CA THR A 307 3.20 -43.68 6.39
C THR A 307 2.61 -42.33 6.03
N TYR A 308 3.01 -41.73 4.91
CA TYR A 308 2.65 -40.40 4.44
C TYR A 308 1.80 -40.42 3.16
N LEU A 309 2.00 -41.42 2.29
CA LEU A 309 1.31 -41.60 1.01
C LEU A 309 0.44 -42.86 1.03
N PHE A 310 -0.82 -42.72 0.74
CA PHE A 310 -1.76 -43.85 0.57
C PHE A 310 -1.84 -44.18 -0.94
N PRO A 311 -1.16 -45.22 -1.43
CA PRO A 311 -1.15 -45.57 -2.84
C PRO A 311 -2.50 -46.11 -3.27
N ASN A 312 -2.93 -45.75 -4.48
CA ASN A 312 -4.11 -46.30 -5.13
C ASN A 312 -3.71 -47.54 -5.97
N VAL A 313 -3.89 -48.74 -5.41
CA VAL A 313 -3.45 -50.00 -6.04
C VAL A 313 -4.55 -50.57 -6.90
N ALA A 314 -4.24 -50.86 -8.17
CA ALA A 314 -5.19 -51.55 -9.08
C ALA A 314 -5.02 -53.06 -8.93
N GLN A 315 -6.12 -53.76 -8.64
CA GLN A 315 -6.13 -55.23 -8.57
C GLN A 315 -6.47 -55.87 -9.91
N ASN A 316 -7.16 -55.12 -10.80
CA ASN A 316 -7.59 -55.58 -12.13
C ASN A 316 -7.75 -54.41 -13.11
N GLN A 317 -7.93 -54.71 -14.41
CA GLN A 317 -8.07 -53.69 -15.45
C GLN A 317 -9.31 -52.77 -15.31
N GLN A 318 -10.33 -53.15 -14.56
CA GLN A 318 -11.54 -52.35 -14.31
C GLN A 318 -11.30 -51.29 -13.23
N GLU A 319 -10.22 -51.35 -12.47
CA GLU A 319 -9.82 -50.43 -11.40
C GLU A 319 -8.76 -49.38 -11.86
N LEU A 320 -8.53 -49.27 -13.18
CA LEU A 320 -7.62 -48.27 -13.70
C LEU A 320 -8.11 -46.86 -13.38
N SER A 321 -7.23 -46.08 -12.80
CA SER A 321 -7.50 -44.70 -12.39
C SER A 321 -6.30 -43.79 -12.74
N SER A 322 -6.59 -42.53 -13.04
CA SER A 322 -5.56 -41.47 -13.14
C SER A 322 -4.97 -41.12 -11.78
N LEU A 323 -5.70 -41.40 -10.70
CA LEU A 323 -5.26 -41.19 -9.31
C LEU A 323 -4.29 -42.30 -8.90
N VAL A 324 -3.03 -41.92 -8.62
CA VAL A 324 -1.98 -42.87 -8.22
C VAL A 324 -1.81 -43.00 -6.72
N GLY A 325 -2.26 -42.03 -5.93
CA GLY A 325 -2.23 -42.06 -4.48
C GLY A 325 -2.89 -40.83 -3.85
N GLN A 326 -2.95 -40.82 -2.53
CA GLN A 326 -3.47 -39.72 -1.73
C GLN A 326 -2.56 -39.46 -0.53
N ALA A 327 -2.48 -38.22 -0.06
CA ALA A 327 -1.78 -37.90 1.18
C ALA A 327 -2.55 -36.82 1.97
N LYS A 328 -2.35 -36.77 3.28
CA LYS A 328 -2.82 -35.66 4.08
C LYS A 328 -2.15 -34.35 3.60
N VAL A 329 -2.88 -33.26 3.60
CA VAL A 329 -2.37 -31.95 3.15
C VAL A 329 -1.04 -31.59 3.82
N LEU A 330 -0.91 -31.89 5.12
CA LEU A 330 0.32 -31.63 5.91
C LEU A 330 1.50 -32.51 5.51
N ASP A 331 1.25 -33.68 4.94
CA ASP A 331 2.28 -34.67 4.59
C ASP A 331 2.79 -34.52 3.15
N THR A 332 2.14 -33.71 2.31
CA THR A 332 2.47 -33.54 0.88
C THR A 332 3.91 -33.08 0.66
N ALA A 333 4.41 -32.15 1.48
CA ALA A 333 5.79 -31.67 1.43
C ALA A 333 6.80 -32.80 1.71
N GLN A 334 6.50 -33.66 2.69
CA GLN A 334 7.34 -34.81 3.03
C GLN A 334 7.34 -35.87 1.91
N VAL A 335 6.15 -36.16 1.34
CA VAL A 335 6.05 -37.07 0.18
C VAL A 335 6.86 -36.52 -0.99
N ASN A 336 6.76 -35.23 -1.32
CA ASN A 336 7.57 -34.62 -2.37
C ASN A 336 9.08 -34.72 -2.11
N LYS A 337 9.51 -34.51 -0.86
CA LYS A 337 10.93 -34.66 -0.46
C LYS A 337 11.41 -36.09 -0.65
N LEU A 338 10.64 -37.08 -0.24
CA LEU A 338 10.98 -38.50 -0.36
C LEU A 338 11.05 -38.93 -1.83
N LEU A 339 10.04 -38.59 -2.66
CA LEU A 339 10.02 -38.95 -4.08
C LEU A 339 11.09 -38.25 -4.92
N ARG A 340 11.57 -37.05 -4.48
CA ARG A 340 12.67 -36.33 -5.12
C ARG A 340 14.05 -36.75 -4.67
N ASN A 341 14.17 -37.61 -3.64
CA ASN A 341 15.46 -38.15 -3.22
C ASN A 341 16.12 -38.91 -4.38
N LYS A 342 17.42 -38.69 -4.59
CA LYS A 342 18.15 -39.26 -5.73
C LYS A 342 18.06 -40.78 -5.75
N GLU A 343 18.26 -41.44 -4.62
CA GLU A 343 18.23 -42.91 -4.51
C GLU A 343 16.84 -43.49 -4.79
N VAL A 344 15.79 -42.79 -4.41
CA VAL A 344 14.39 -43.17 -4.71
C VAL A 344 14.07 -42.92 -6.18
N LYS A 345 14.56 -41.83 -6.73
CA LYS A 345 14.35 -41.47 -8.14
C LYS A 345 15.11 -42.40 -9.09
N ASP A 346 16.27 -42.89 -8.69
CA ASP A 346 17.06 -43.86 -9.49
C ASP A 346 16.37 -45.22 -9.63
N LEU A 347 15.34 -45.53 -8.83
CA LEU A 347 14.49 -46.74 -8.94
C LEU A 347 13.45 -46.64 -10.04
N LEU A 348 13.26 -45.47 -10.69
CA LEU A 348 12.26 -45.30 -11.74
C LEU A 348 12.56 -46.21 -12.95
N PRO A 349 11.59 -47.04 -13.40
CA PRO A 349 11.69 -47.75 -14.65
C PRO A 349 11.96 -46.83 -15.85
N SER A 350 12.54 -47.36 -16.92
CA SER A 350 12.83 -46.60 -18.13
C SER A 350 11.62 -45.86 -18.70
N GLU A 351 10.44 -46.48 -18.56
CA GLU A 351 9.13 -45.93 -19.01
C GLU A 351 8.67 -44.76 -18.18
N LEU A 352 9.01 -44.71 -16.88
CA LEU A 352 8.68 -43.63 -15.94
C LEU A 352 9.83 -42.61 -15.76
N LYS A 353 10.90 -42.69 -16.53
CA LYS A 353 12.12 -41.85 -16.39
C LYS A 353 11.84 -40.35 -16.27
N TYR A 354 10.81 -39.85 -16.94
CA TYR A 354 10.42 -38.43 -16.92
C TYR A 354 9.10 -38.17 -16.20
N VAL A 355 8.68 -39.11 -15.32
CA VAL A 355 7.46 -38.92 -14.55
C VAL A 355 7.54 -37.67 -13.67
N LYS A 356 6.45 -36.89 -13.65
CA LYS A 356 6.27 -35.75 -12.75
C LYS A 356 5.04 -36.00 -11.88
N PHE A 357 5.24 -35.99 -10.56
CA PHE A 357 4.16 -36.16 -9.62
C PHE A 357 3.55 -34.81 -9.27
N LEU A 358 2.26 -34.63 -9.54
CA LEU A 358 1.51 -33.40 -9.26
C LEU A 358 0.28 -33.69 -8.39
N TRP A 359 -0.04 -32.71 -7.54
CA TRP A 359 -1.17 -32.79 -6.63
C TRP A 359 -2.44 -32.20 -7.24
N ASP A 360 -3.59 -32.63 -6.73
CA ASP A 360 -4.87 -31.99 -7.02
C ASP A 360 -4.87 -30.55 -6.51
N TYR A 361 -5.65 -29.68 -7.14
CA TYR A 361 -5.78 -28.27 -6.76
C TYR A 361 -6.56 -28.07 -5.46
N LYS A 362 -7.35 -29.08 -5.02
CA LYS A 362 -8.25 -29.00 -3.87
C LYS A 362 -8.31 -30.29 -3.08
N PRO A 363 -8.19 -30.22 -1.74
CA PRO A 363 -8.31 -31.41 -0.91
C PRO A 363 -9.77 -31.91 -0.87
N SER A 364 -9.93 -33.23 -0.84
CA SER A 364 -11.16 -33.92 -0.53
C SER A 364 -11.22 -34.28 0.95
N LYS A 365 -12.41 -34.28 1.54
CA LYS A 365 -12.60 -34.72 2.92
C LYS A 365 -12.90 -36.23 2.97
N SER A 366 -12.10 -36.96 3.74
CA SER A 366 -12.40 -38.35 4.08
C SER A 366 -13.58 -38.46 5.05
N SER A 367 -14.10 -39.66 5.26
CA SER A 367 -15.21 -39.94 6.17
C SER A 367 -14.93 -39.56 7.64
N ASP A 368 -13.68 -39.52 8.04
CA ASP A 368 -13.21 -39.11 9.37
C ASP A 368 -12.96 -37.57 9.48
N GLY A 369 -13.21 -36.80 8.40
CA GLY A 369 -12.98 -35.37 8.35
C GLY A 369 -11.53 -34.96 7.98
N THR A 370 -10.62 -35.91 7.75
CA THR A 370 -9.25 -35.65 7.34
C THR A 370 -9.23 -35.11 5.90
N GLU A 371 -8.48 -34.05 5.64
CA GLU A 371 -8.30 -33.47 4.31
C GLU A 371 -7.16 -34.22 3.57
N LEU A 372 -7.50 -34.80 2.44
CA LEU A 372 -6.62 -35.58 1.58
C LEU A 372 -6.49 -34.91 0.22
N LEU A 373 -5.25 -34.80 -0.29
CA LEU A 373 -4.94 -34.40 -1.67
C LEU A 373 -4.63 -35.62 -2.52
N ALA A 374 -5.21 -35.63 -3.71
CA ALA A 374 -4.95 -36.64 -4.72
C ALA A 374 -3.61 -36.41 -5.42
N LEU A 375 -2.87 -37.48 -5.71
CA LEU A 375 -1.60 -37.45 -6.44
C LEU A 375 -1.78 -38.07 -7.81
N TYR A 376 -1.25 -37.40 -8.84
CA TYR A 376 -1.27 -37.84 -10.23
C TYR A 376 0.16 -38.02 -10.76
N ALA A 377 0.37 -38.98 -11.65
CA ALA A 377 1.64 -39.24 -12.32
C ALA A 377 1.57 -38.76 -13.78
N ILE A 378 2.14 -37.60 -14.03
CA ILE A 378 2.14 -36.95 -15.34
C ILE A 378 3.26 -37.53 -16.21
N LYS A 379 2.95 -37.83 -17.47
CA LYS A 379 3.90 -38.33 -18.46
C LYS A 379 4.65 -37.15 -19.10
N SER A 380 5.70 -36.69 -18.41
CA SER A 380 6.53 -35.60 -18.89
C SER A 380 7.58 -36.09 -19.90
N ASN A 381 8.39 -35.19 -20.39
CA ASN A 381 9.42 -35.45 -21.39
C ASN A 381 10.76 -34.80 -20.99
N LYS A 382 11.84 -35.05 -21.75
CA LYS A 382 13.19 -34.53 -21.43
C LYS A 382 13.23 -33.00 -21.32
N LYS A 383 12.32 -32.29 -21.97
CA LYS A 383 12.25 -30.82 -21.96
C LYS A 383 11.32 -30.25 -20.89
N ASP A 384 10.58 -31.11 -20.20
CA ASP A 384 9.47 -30.74 -19.25
C ASP A 384 8.49 -29.74 -19.86
N LYS A 385 8.23 -29.86 -21.17
CA LYS A 385 7.33 -29.00 -21.92
C LYS A 385 6.06 -29.75 -22.31
N ALA A 386 4.90 -29.18 -21.99
CA ALA A 386 3.62 -29.78 -22.28
C ALA A 386 3.39 -29.95 -23.81
N PRO A 387 2.76 -31.05 -24.22
CA PRO A 387 2.36 -31.23 -25.62
C PRO A 387 1.43 -30.13 -26.13
N ILE A 388 0.55 -29.61 -25.25
CA ILE A 388 -0.35 -28.50 -25.53
C ILE A 388 -0.30 -27.53 -24.35
N GLU A 389 -0.07 -26.26 -24.63
CA GLU A 389 -0.02 -25.17 -23.64
C GLU A 389 -1.22 -24.22 -23.83
N GLY A 390 -1.44 -23.32 -22.86
CA GLY A 390 -2.58 -22.38 -22.84
C GLY A 390 -2.58 -21.32 -23.93
N ASP A 391 -1.48 -21.14 -24.66
CA ASP A 391 -1.36 -20.20 -25.78
C ASP A 391 -2.26 -20.54 -26.98
N VAL A 392 -2.78 -21.77 -27.02
CA VAL A 392 -3.76 -22.21 -28.04
C VAL A 392 -5.21 -21.86 -27.67
N ILE A 393 -5.49 -21.36 -26.46
CA ILE A 393 -6.84 -21.01 -26.02
C ILE A 393 -7.23 -19.64 -26.58
N LEU A 394 -8.36 -19.58 -27.28
CA LEU A 394 -8.94 -18.35 -27.82
C LEU A 394 -9.91 -17.68 -26.84
N ASP A 395 -10.75 -18.50 -26.20
CA ASP A 395 -11.77 -18.02 -25.28
C ASP A 395 -12.02 -19.06 -24.18
N ALA A 396 -12.45 -18.57 -23.01
CA ALA A 396 -12.84 -19.38 -21.87
C ALA A 396 -14.03 -18.73 -21.16
N SER A 397 -15.01 -19.53 -20.77
CA SER A 397 -16.24 -19.10 -20.07
C SER A 397 -16.67 -20.11 -19.02
N GLN A 398 -17.25 -19.62 -17.93
CA GLN A 398 -17.92 -20.49 -17.00
C GLN A 398 -19.27 -20.97 -17.60
N GLU A 399 -19.52 -22.26 -17.55
CA GLU A 399 -20.74 -22.89 -18.00
C GLU A 399 -21.22 -23.97 -16.99
N PHE A 400 -22.39 -24.55 -17.23
CA PHE A 400 -22.88 -25.68 -16.43
C PHE A 400 -22.88 -26.93 -17.30
N SER A 401 -22.31 -28.01 -16.77
CA SER A 401 -22.34 -29.30 -17.41
C SER A 401 -23.80 -29.85 -17.49
N GLN A 402 -24.00 -30.91 -18.26
CA GLN A 402 -25.31 -31.62 -18.33
C GLN A 402 -25.80 -32.10 -16.94
N LEU A 403 -24.91 -32.28 -15.97
CA LEU A 403 -25.23 -32.65 -14.59
C LEU A 403 -25.41 -31.42 -13.67
N ASN A 404 -25.58 -30.23 -14.26
CA ASN A 404 -25.69 -28.95 -13.53
C ASN A 404 -24.52 -28.64 -12.56
N LYS A 405 -23.31 -29.12 -12.89
CA LYS A 405 -22.07 -28.79 -12.17
C LYS A 405 -21.33 -27.68 -12.90
N PRO A 406 -20.70 -26.76 -12.16
CA PRO A 406 -19.90 -25.70 -12.77
C PRO A 406 -18.71 -26.30 -13.53
N GLU A 407 -18.44 -25.79 -14.74
CA GLU A 407 -17.26 -26.12 -15.53
C GLU A 407 -16.74 -24.89 -16.28
N VAL A 408 -15.50 -24.96 -16.72
CA VAL A 408 -14.89 -23.94 -17.57
C VAL A 408 -14.84 -24.46 -18.99
N SER A 409 -15.68 -23.93 -19.84
CA SER A 409 -15.69 -24.22 -21.29
C SER A 409 -14.55 -23.42 -21.96
N MET A 410 -13.80 -24.08 -22.86
CA MET A 410 -12.67 -23.47 -23.56
C MET A 410 -12.77 -23.75 -25.04
N THR A 411 -12.35 -22.76 -25.86
CA THR A 411 -12.25 -22.88 -27.31
C THR A 411 -10.80 -22.65 -27.74
N MET A 412 -10.25 -23.58 -28.50
CA MET A 412 -8.89 -23.55 -29.01
C MET A 412 -8.81 -22.94 -30.42
N ASN A 413 -7.67 -22.38 -30.78
CA ASN A 413 -7.37 -21.97 -32.15
C ASN A 413 -7.22 -23.19 -33.09
N GLY A 414 -7.13 -22.95 -34.40
CA GLY A 414 -7.07 -24.05 -35.38
C GLY A 414 -5.83 -24.95 -35.24
N TYR A 415 -4.73 -24.44 -34.72
CA TYR A 415 -3.51 -25.22 -34.41
C TYR A 415 -3.73 -26.09 -33.17
N GLY A 416 -4.21 -25.49 -32.10
CA GLY A 416 -4.54 -26.20 -30.87
C GLY A 416 -5.59 -27.27 -31.06
N SER A 417 -6.62 -27.01 -31.87
CA SER A 417 -7.68 -27.97 -32.23
C SER A 417 -7.12 -29.25 -32.86
N LYS A 418 -6.14 -29.11 -33.78
CA LYS A 418 -5.47 -30.28 -34.40
C LYS A 418 -4.61 -31.04 -33.42
N LEU A 419 -3.87 -30.33 -32.53
CA LEU A 419 -3.07 -30.98 -31.49
C LEU A 419 -3.95 -31.72 -30.48
N TRP A 420 -5.09 -31.11 -30.12
CA TRP A 420 -6.04 -31.69 -29.17
C TRP A 420 -6.74 -32.96 -29.73
N GLU A 421 -7.16 -32.90 -30.98
CA GLU A 421 -7.69 -34.08 -31.72
C GLU A 421 -6.66 -35.19 -31.75
N LYS A 422 -5.40 -34.89 -32.12
CA LYS A 422 -4.32 -35.88 -32.11
C LYS A 422 -4.11 -36.51 -30.73
N MET A 423 -3.95 -35.65 -29.69
CA MET A 423 -3.73 -36.10 -28.32
C MET A 423 -4.86 -36.99 -27.79
N THR A 424 -6.10 -36.57 -28.04
CA THR A 424 -7.28 -37.36 -27.62
C THR A 424 -7.46 -38.62 -28.41
N THR A 425 -7.02 -38.66 -29.71
CA THR A 425 -7.00 -39.90 -30.50
C THR A 425 -5.98 -40.91 -29.98
N GLU A 426 -4.76 -40.46 -29.66
CA GLU A 426 -3.67 -41.30 -29.17
C GLU A 426 -3.92 -41.82 -27.73
N ASN A 427 -4.79 -41.11 -26.96
CA ASN A 427 -5.12 -41.46 -25.59
C ASN A 427 -6.55 -41.95 -25.40
N ALA A 428 -7.20 -42.49 -26.44
CA ALA A 428 -8.53 -43.11 -26.31
C ALA A 428 -8.47 -44.30 -25.33
N GLY A 429 -9.32 -44.29 -24.30
CA GLY A 429 -9.32 -45.26 -23.19
C GLY A 429 -8.24 -44.97 -22.11
N ARG A 430 -7.45 -43.93 -22.23
CA ARG A 430 -6.46 -43.46 -21.27
C ARG A 430 -6.85 -42.11 -20.65
N PHE A 431 -5.99 -41.55 -19.82
CA PHE A 431 -6.24 -40.32 -19.07
C PHE A 431 -5.45 -39.15 -19.65
N VAL A 432 -6.08 -37.99 -19.68
CA VAL A 432 -5.43 -36.72 -20.00
C VAL A 432 -5.70 -35.72 -18.88
N ALA A 433 -4.65 -35.19 -18.28
CA ALA A 433 -4.75 -34.17 -17.23
C ALA A 433 -4.78 -32.77 -17.80
N VAL A 434 -5.61 -31.94 -17.22
CA VAL A 434 -5.59 -30.49 -17.34
C VAL A 434 -4.89 -29.95 -16.10
N VAL A 435 -3.72 -29.39 -16.30
CA VAL A 435 -2.85 -28.85 -15.26
C VAL A 435 -2.80 -27.32 -15.39
N LEU A 436 -2.96 -26.64 -14.29
CA LEU A 436 -2.85 -25.18 -14.21
C LEU A 436 -1.91 -24.82 -13.04
N ASP A 437 -0.81 -24.14 -13.34
CA ASP A 437 0.18 -23.73 -12.34
C ASP A 437 0.71 -24.90 -11.48
N ASP A 438 1.06 -26.03 -12.11
CA ASP A 438 1.56 -27.27 -11.48
C ASP A 438 0.54 -28.01 -10.58
N TYR A 439 -0.75 -27.66 -10.63
CA TYR A 439 -1.82 -28.40 -9.98
C TYR A 439 -2.73 -29.07 -11.01
N VAL A 440 -3.16 -30.29 -10.71
CA VAL A 440 -4.13 -31.01 -11.56
C VAL A 440 -5.52 -30.60 -11.19
N TYR A 441 -6.27 -30.05 -12.14
CA TYR A 441 -7.68 -29.64 -11.97
C TYR A 441 -8.65 -30.77 -12.34
N THR A 442 -8.28 -31.56 -13.36
CA THR A 442 -9.01 -32.74 -13.78
C THR A 442 -8.11 -33.66 -14.58
N ALA A 443 -8.33 -34.95 -14.49
CA ALA A 443 -7.64 -35.98 -15.27
C ALA A 443 -8.63 -37.08 -15.72
N PRO A 444 -9.62 -36.71 -16.60
CA PRO A 444 -10.65 -37.67 -17.06
C PRO A 444 -10.09 -38.69 -18.02
N SER A 445 -10.80 -39.82 -18.17
CA SER A 445 -10.59 -40.74 -19.29
C SER A 445 -11.11 -40.16 -20.60
N VAL A 446 -10.36 -40.35 -21.66
CA VAL A 446 -10.74 -39.96 -23.03
C VAL A 446 -11.58 -41.07 -23.63
N ASN A 447 -12.88 -40.86 -23.76
CA ASN A 447 -13.79 -41.89 -24.29
C ASN A 447 -13.70 -41.97 -25.83
N GLN A 448 -13.50 -40.84 -26.50
CA GLN A 448 -13.41 -40.72 -27.96
C GLN A 448 -12.60 -39.51 -28.36
N PRO A 449 -12.03 -39.47 -29.58
CA PRO A 449 -11.33 -38.29 -30.10
C PRO A 449 -12.23 -37.06 -30.04
N ILE A 450 -11.66 -35.92 -29.59
CA ILE A 450 -12.38 -34.65 -29.50
C ILE A 450 -11.96 -33.78 -30.67
N THR A 451 -12.86 -33.59 -31.62
CA THR A 451 -12.67 -32.74 -32.80
C THR A 451 -13.23 -31.33 -32.54
N GLY A 452 -12.76 -30.33 -33.31
CA GLY A 452 -13.32 -28.97 -33.27
C GLY A 452 -12.80 -28.06 -32.16
N GLY A 453 -11.84 -28.53 -31.33
CA GLY A 453 -11.11 -27.71 -30.38
C GLY A 453 -11.92 -27.09 -29.24
N ARG A 454 -13.12 -27.62 -28.95
CA ARG A 454 -13.87 -27.30 -27.73
C ARG A 454 -13.59 -28.34 -26.65
N THR A 455 -13.30 -27.88 -25.47
CA THR A 455 -13.09 -28.74 -24.28
C THR A 455 -13.51 -28.02 -23.02
N SER A 456 -13.71 -28.76 -21.92
CA SER A 456 -14.07 -28.18 -20.64
C SER A 456 -13.16 -28.68 -19.51
N ILE A 457 -12.92 -27.82 -18.52
CA ILE A 457 -12.33 -28.20 -17.25
C ILE A 457 -13.48 -28.42 -16.27
N SER A 458 -13.65 -29.64 -15.82
CA SER A 458 -14.67 -29.99 -14.84
C SER A 458 -14.00 -30.65 -13.65
N GLY A 459 -14.16 -30.11 -12.44
CA GLY A 459 -13.68 -30.71 -11.19
C GLY A 459 -14.87 -31.00 -10.27
N GLY A 460 -14.89 -32.17 -9.62
CA GLY A 460 -16.03 -32.58 -8.77
C GLY A 460 -16.36 -31.66 -7.61
N LEU A 461 -15.42 -30.82 -7.19
CA LEU A 461 -15.49 -29.89 -6.05
C LEU A 461 -15.44 -28.40 -6.50
N MET A 462 -15.45 -28.11 -7.81
CA MET A 462 -15.37 -26.76 -8.34
C MET A 462 -16.66 -25.99 -8.04
N THR A 463 -16.52 -24.78 -7.51
CA THR A 463 -17.62 -23.83 -7.31
C THR A 463 -17.79 -22.93 -8.53
N VAL A 464 -18.95 -22.27 -8.68
CA VAL A 464 -19.19 -21.30 -9.77
C VAL A 464 -18.16 -20.20 -9.76
N ALA A 465 -17.83 -19.64 -8.57
CA ALA A 465 -16.86 -18.58 -8.44
C ALA A 465 -15.45 -19.03 -8.88
N GLU A 466 -15.03 -20.24 -8.53
CA GLU A 466 -13.75 -20.81 -8.98
C GLU A 466 -13.72 -21.00 -10.50
N ALA A 467 -14.81 -21.46 -11.09
CA ALA A 467 -14.90 -21.60 -12.54
C ALA A 467 -14.82 -20.24 -13.27
N GLU A 468 -15.50 -19.21 -12.73
CA GLU A 468 -15.39 -17.83 -13.24
C GLU A 468 -13.96 -17.28 -13.15
N ASP A 469 -13.27 -17.51 -12.03
CA ASP A 469 -11.89 -17.07 -11.84
C ASP A 469 -10.94 -17.75 -12.83
N ILE A 470 -11.05 -19.06 -12.98
CA ILE A 470 -10.23 -19.82 -13.94
C ILE A 470 -10.51 -19.34 -15.37
N ALA A 471 -11.76 -19.17 -15.75
CA ALA A 471 -12.14 -18.65 -17.07
C ALA A 471 -11.55 -17.24 -17.29
N THR A 472 -11.63 -16.36 -16.28
CA THR A 472 -11.06 -15.01 -16.32
C THR A 472 -9.54 -15.03 -16.51
N VAL A 473 -8.87 -15.88 -15.74
CA VAL A 473 -7.40 -16.03 -15.79
C VAL A 473 -6.95 -16.57 -17.15
N LEU A 474 -7.62 -17.58 -17.67
CA LEU A 474 -7.32 -18.17 -18.98
C LEU A 474 -7.58 -17.18 -20.13
N LYS A 475 -8.69 -16.46 -20.08
CA LYS A 475 -9.04 -15.43 -21.08
C LYS A 475 -8.11 -14.21 -21.06
N ALA A 476 -7.58 -13.84 -19.89
CA ALA A 476 -6.59 -12.78 -19.75
C ALA A 476 -5.18 -13.19 -20.22
N GLY A 477 -4.91 -14.49 -20.24
CA GLY A 477 -3.65 -15.08 -20.71
C GLY A 477 -2.62 -15.31 -19.60
N LYS A 478 -1.52 -15.98 -20.00
CA LYS A 478 -0.38 -16.36 -19.17
C LYS A 478 0.49 -15.14 -18.85
N LEU A 479 0.97 -15.04 -17.62
CA LEU A 479 2.01 -14.08 -17.26
C LEU A 479 3.36 -14.51 -17.89
N PRO A 480 4.13 -13.57 -18.42
CA PRO A 480 5.45 -13.89 -19.03
C PRO A 480 6.48 -14.39 -18.02
N ALA A 481 6.28 -14.06 -16.74
CA ALA A 481 7.05 -14.55 -15.60
C ALA A 481 6.19 -14.51 -14.34
N THR A 482 6.58 -15.24 -13.29
CA THR A 482 5.88 -15.19 -12.01
C THR A 482 5.92 -13.78 -11.42
N ALA A 483 4.81 -13.37 -10.83
CA ALA A 483 4.68 -12.15 -10.07
C ALA A 483 4.63 -12.51 -8.58
N LYS A 484 5.64 -12.06 -7.82
CA LYS A 484 5.72 -12.30 -6.36
C LYS A 484 5.19 -11.10 -5.61
N ILE A 485 4.42 -11.34 -4.55
CA ILE A 485 3.97 -10.30 -3.63
C ILE A 485 5.14 -9.93 -2.72
N ILE A 486 5.65 -8.72 -2.89
CA ILE A 486 6.72 -8.14 -2.07
C ILE A 486 6.21 -7.22 -0.97
N GLU A 487 5.03 -6.64 -1.16
CA GLU A 487 4.29 -5.93 -0.12
C GLU A 487 2.81 -6.28 -0.27
N ILE A 488 2.14 -6.50 0.85
CA ILE A 488 0.68 -6.64 0.90
C ILE A 488 0.15 -5.95 2.15
N GLU A 489 -0.91 -5.20 1.97
CA GLU A 489 -1.68 -4.57 3.04
C GLU A 489 -3.15 -4.94 2.87
N VAL A 490 -3.72 -5.45 3.92
CA VAL A 490 -5.13 -5.86 3.99
C VAL A 490 -5.79 -5.09 5.13
N VAL A 491 -6.87 -4.37 4.81
CA VAL A 491 -7.66 -3.62 5.78
C VAL A 491 -9.08 -4.13 5.80
N GLY A 492 -9.55 -4.55 6.96
CA GLY A 492 -10.93 -5.02 7.15
C GLY A 492 -11.95 -3.86 7.12
N PRO A 493 -13.18 -4.09 6.61
CA PRO A 493 -14.19 -3.04 6.46
C PRO A 493 -14.62 -2.39 7.77
N SER A 494 -14.59 -3.15 8.88
CA SER A 494 -14.95 -2.61 10.20
C SER A 494 -13.95 -1.57 10.69
N LEU A 495 -12.66 -1.78 10.44
CA LEU A 495 -11.60 -0.81 10.75
C LEU A 495 -11.73 0.44 9.86
N GLY A 496 -12.01 0.25 8.57
CA GLY A 496 -12.29 1.34 7.65
C GLY A 496 -13.49 2.17 8.08
N LYS A 497 -14.58 1.55 8.50
CA LYS A 497 -15.76 2.25 8.99
C LYS A 497 -15.49 3.04 10.27
N GLU A 498 -14.79 2.48 11.25
CA GLU A 498 -14.37 3.18 12.46
C GLU A 498 -13.50 4.40 12.13
N ALA A 499 -12.59 4.25 11.16
CA ALA A 499 -11.74 5.33 10.68
C ALA A 499 -12.56 6.44 9.97
N ILE A 500 -13.56 6.08 9.16
CA ILE A 500 -14.47 7.02 8.50
C ILE A 500 -15.25 7.82 9.56
N ASP A 501 -15.93 7.14 10.48
CA ASP A 501 -16.77 7.78 11.49
C ASP A 501 -15.95 8.75 12.35
N ALA A 502 -14.75 8.35 12.80
CA ALA A 502 -13.82 9.20 13.53
C ALA A 502 -13.32 10.39 12.69
N SER A 503 -13.03 10.17 11.41
CA SER A 503 -12.55 11.22 10.51
C SER A 503 -13.63 12.27 10.23
N PHE A 504 -14.88 11.87 9.99
CA PHE A 504 -15.98 12.82 9.79
C PHE A 504 -16.29 13.62 11.05
N LEU A 505 -16.24 13.01 12.23
CA LEU A 505 -16.39 13.72 13.50
C LEU A 505 -15.29 14.76 13.68
N SER A 506 -14.03 14.36 13.52
CA SER A 506 -12.88 15.27 13.66
C SER A 506 -12.90 16.38 12.62
N PHE A 507 -13.30 16.08 11.38
CA PHE A 507 -13.48 17.06 10.30
C PHE A 507 -14.53 18.11 10.66
N GLY A 508 -15.71 17.69 11.12
CA GLY A 508 -16.78 18.60 11.53
C GLY A 508 -16.36 19.49 12.69
N LEU A 509 -15.71 18.92 13.71
CA LEU A 509 -15.19 19.69 14.86
C LEU A 509 -14.10 20.67 14.46
N ALA A 510 -13.15 20.25 13.58
CA ALA A 510 -12.09 21.12 13.09
C ALA A 510 -12.65 22.34 12.36
N ILE A 511 -13.59 22.13 11.43
CA ILE A 511 -14.26 23.24 10.72
C ILE A 511 -14.95 24.15 11.73
N LEU A 512 -15.77 23.60 12.62
CA LEU A 512 -16.52 24.39 13.61
C LEU A 512 -15.57 25.27 14.44
N MET A 513 -14.46 24.72 14.93
CA MET A 513 -13.50 25.49 15.70
C MET A 513 -12.85 26.62 14.91
N VAL A 514 -12.50 26.40 13.64
CA VAL A 514 -11.93 27.44 12.78
C VAL A 514 -12.94 28.53 12.47
N LEU A 515 -14.19 28.20 12.12
CA LEU A 515 -15.26 29.16 11.85
C LEU A 515 -15.54 30.04 13.09
N LEU A 516 -15.62 29.42 14.27
CA LEU A 516 -15.79 30.13 15.54
C LEU A 516 -14.62 31.06 15.81
N TRP A 517 -13.37 30.59 15.63
CA TRP A 517 -12.18 31.42 15.86
C TRP A 517 -12.12 32.61 14.90
N MET A 518 -12.35 32.40 13.59
CA MET A 518 -12.32 33.46 12.59
C MET A 518 -13.38 34.51 12.84
N THR A 519 -14.60 34.08 13.12
CA THR A 519 -15.68 35.01 13.48
C THR A 519 -15.38 35.74 14.79
N LEU A 520 -14.88 35.06 15.83
CA LEU A 520 -14.54 35.65 17.13
C LEU A 520 -13.39 36.65 17.03
N TYR A 521 -12.38 36.40 16.21
CA TYR A 521 -11.21 37.27 16.10
C TYR A 521 -11.41 38.41 15.10
N TYR A 522 -11.94 38.13 13.89
CA TYR A 522 -12.09 39.13 12.80
C TYR A 522 -13.49 39.70 12.66
N GLY A 523 -14.46 39.24 13.44
CA GLY A 523 -15.85 39.77 13.39
C GLY A 523 -16.51 39.56 12.04
N LYS A 524 -17.12 40.63 11.47
CA LYS A 524 -17.83 40.51 10.19
C LYS A 524 -16.92 40.08 9.01
N ALA A 525 -15.66 40.47 9.03
CA ALA A 525 -14.71 40.05 8.00
C ALA A 525 -14.43 38.54 8.12
N GLY A 526 -14.40 37.97 9.34
CA GLY A 526 -14.28 36.55 9.60
C GLY A 526 -15.40 35.76 8.94
N LEU A 527 -16.67 36.20 9.05
CA LEU A 527 -17.80 35.53 8.37
C LEU A 527 -17.64 35.43 6.84
N TYR A 528 -17.01 36.41 6.21
CA TYR A 528 -16.73 36.30 4.77
C TYR A 528 -15.60 35.31 4.45
N ALA A 529 -14.60 35.21 5.33
CA ALA A 529 -13.60 34.19 5.22
C ALA A 529 -14.20 32.79 5.44
N ASP A 530 -15.15 32.65 6.35
CA ASP A 530 -15.86 31.41 6.65
C ASP A 530 -16.67 30.91 5.44
N ILE A 531 -17.37 31.85 4.75
CA ILE A 531 -18.08 31.54 3.48
C ILE A 531 -17.06 31.08 2.41
N ALA A 532 -15.95 31.78 2.28
CA ALA A 532 -14.92 31.40 1.32
C ALA A 532 -14.29 30.03 1.66
N LEU A 533 -14.13 29.69 2.94
CA LEU A 533 -13.69 28.38 3.40
C LEU A 533 -14.69 27.28 3.02
N ALA A 534 -16.00 27.51 3.22
CA ALA A 534 -17.02 26.55 2.81
C ALA A 534 -17.02 26.30 1.29
N VAL A 535 -16.83 27.37 0.49
CA VAL A 535 -16.65 27.26 -0.97
C VAL A 535 -15.36 26.52 -1.32
N ASN A 536 -14.28 26.75 -0.58
CA ASN A 536 -13.02 26.04 -0.76
C ASN A 536 -13.18 24.52 -0.57
N ILE A 537 -13.84 24.11 0.50
CA ILE A 537 -14.13 22.70 0.79
C ILE A 537 -14.94 22.07 -0.35
N LEU A 538 -15.97 22.76 -0.84
CA LEU A 538 -16.76 22.31 -1.97
C LEU A 538 -15.89 22.12 -3.22
N PHE A 539 -14.96 23.02 -3.48
CA PHE A 539 -14.07 22.94 -4.64
C PHE A 539 -13.05 21.80 -4.50
N ILE A 540 -12.49 21.60 -3.31
CA ILE A 540 -11.56 20.46 -3.05
C ILE A 540 -12.25 19.14 -3.38
N PHE A 541 -13.42 18.88 -2.78
CA PHE A 541 -14.16 17.65 -3.03
C PHE A 541 -14.65 17.53 -4.47
N GLY A 542 -15.08 18.61 -5.10
CA GLY A 542 -15.49 18.64 -6.50
C GLY A 542 -14.36 18.27 -7.46
N ILE A 543 -13.16 18.81 -7.22
CA ILE A 543 -11.95 18.46 -8.00
C ILE A 543 -11.56 17.00 -7.79
N LEU A 544 -11.51 16.54 -6.54
CA LEU A 544 -11.16 15.15 -6.23
C LEU A 544 -12.11 14.17 -6.93
N ALA A 545 -13.42 14.43 -6.88
CA ALA A 545 -14.41 13.61 -7.56
C ALA A 545 -14.25 13.68 -9.09
N SER A 546 -13.97 14.85 -9.68
CA SER A 546 -13.82 15.03 -11.12
C SER A 546 -12.58 14.33 -11.70
N PHE A 547 -11.50 14.23 -10.93
CA PHE A 547 -10.28 13.53 -11.34
C PHE A 547 -10.26 12.05 -10.93
N SER A 548 -11.36 11.52 -10.39
CA SER A 548 -11.45 10.16 -9.84
C SER A 548 -10.31 9.86 -8.86
N ALA A 549 -9.89 10.90 -8.11
CA ALA A 549 -8.80 10.77 -7.16
C ALA A 549 -9.22 9.93 -5.95
N VAL A 550 -8.32 9.06 -5.49
CA VAL A 550 -8.60 8.18 -4.36
C VAL A 550 -8.43 8.94 -3.05
N LEU A 551 -9.50 9.04 -2.26
CA LEU A 551 -9.50 9.66 -0.95
C LEU A 551 -9.04 8.65 0.10
N THR A 552 -7.84 8.84 0.64
CA THR A 552 -7.23 8.01 1.70
C THR A 552 -7.37 8.69 3.08
N LEU A 553 -7.11 7.95 4.18
CA LEU A 553 -7.06 8.54 5.53
C LEU A 553 -6.03 9.69 5.64
N PRO A 554 -4.77 9.51 5.19
CA PRO A 554 -3.85 10.65 5.10
C PRO A 554 -4.36 11.75 4.16
N GLY A 555 -5.10 11.40 3.08
CA GLY A 555 -5.73 12.37 2.18
C GLY A 555 -6.77 13.23 2.90
N ILE A 556 -7.62 12.65 3.75
CA ILE A 556 -8.54 13.40 4.61
C ILE A 556 -7.75 14.31 5.55
N ALA A 557 -6.70 13.81 6.18
CA ALA A 557 -5.83 14.62 7.02
C ALA A 557 -5.21 15.80 6.24
N GLY A 558 -4.83 15.59 4.97
CA GLY A 558 -4.38 16.63 4.04
C GLY A 558 -5.45 17.69 3.78
N ILE A 559 -6.70 17.29 3.52
CA ILE A 559 -7.82 18.23 3.36
C ILE A 559 -8.01 19.05 4.63
N ILE A 560 -8.03 18.40 5.80
CA ILE A 560 -8.26 19.09 7.07
C ILE A 560 -7.09 20.03 7.39
N LEU A 561 -5.87 19.64 7.09
CA LEU A 561 -4.69 20.49 7.21
C LEU A 561 -4.81 21.72 6.29
N THR A 562 -5.24 21.53 5.04
CA THR A 562 -5.44 22.65 4.11
C THR A 562 -6.59 23.58 4.52
N ILE A 563 -7.58 23.11 5.30
CA ILE A 563 -8.58 23.96 5.93
C ILE A 563 -7.90 24.94 6.91
N GLY A 564 -6.99 24.44 7.75
CA GLY A 564 -6.18 25.27 8.66
C GLY A 564 -5.35 26.29 7.90
N MET A 565 -4.67 25.86 6.83
CA MET A 565 -3.83 26.73 6.00
C MET A 565 -4.62 27.67 5.07
N SER A 566 -5.83 27.32 4.65
CA SER A 566 -6.64 28.14 3.75
C SER A 566 -7.10 29.46 4.38
N VAL A 567 -7.13 29.48 5.71
CA VAL A 567 -7.43 30.67 6.47
C VAL A 567 -6.21 31.62 6.51
N ASP A 568 -4.99 31.12 6.39
CA ASP A 568 -3.74 31.91 6.48
C ASP A 568 -3.72 33.06 5.46
N ALA A 569 -4.06 32.81 4.21
CA ALA A 569 -4.13 33.84 3.18
C ALA A 569 -5.13 34.96 3.55
N ASN A 570 -6.28 34.60 4.14
CA ASN A 570 -7.26 35.59 4.62
C ASN A 570 -6.71 36.36 5.83
N VAL A 571 -6.02 35.71 6.75
CA VAL A 571 -5.36 36.32 7.91
C VAL A 571 -4.33 37.34 7.46
N ILE A 572 -3.45 37.02 6.49
CA ILE A 572 -2.47 37.96 5.94
C ILE A 572 -3.16 39.21 5.37
N ILE A 573 -4.21 39.01 4.57
CA ILE A 573 -4.98 40.10 3.96
C ILE A 573 -5.63 40.97 5.04
N PHE A 574 -6.29 40.36 6.03
CA PHE A 574 -7.00 41.06 7.09
C PHE A 574 -6.07 41.83 8.02
N GLU A 575 -4.95 41.27 8.40
CA GLU A 575 -3.93 41.97 9.18
C GLU A 575 -3.34 43.16 8.40
N ARG A 576 -3.15 43.05 7.08
CA ARG A 576 -2.71 44.17 6.24
C ARG A 576 -3.77 45.24 6.14
N ILE A 577 -5.07 44.89 6.05
CA ILE A 577 -6.17 45.82 6.09
C ILE A 577 -6.25 46.53 7.45
N LYS A 578 -6.10 45.78 8.56
CA LYS A 578 -6.04 46.36 9.93
C LYS A 578 -4.89 47.37 10.07
N GLU A 579 -3.71 47.07 9.53
CA GLU A 579 -2.58 48.00 9.52
C GLU A 579 -2.92 49.30 8.77
N GLY A 580 -3.58 49.21 7.61
CA GLY A 580 -4.08 50.38 6.85
C GLY A 580 -5.08 51.21 7.66
N LEU A 581 -6.05 50.56 8.29
CA LEU A 581 -7.05 51.19 9.13
C LEU A 581 -6.43 51.88 10.36
N PHE A 582 -5.44 51.25 10.97
CA PHE A 582 -4.68 51.78 12.10
C PHE A 582 -3.92 53.03 11.71
N LYS A 583 -3.36 53.08 10.48
CA LYS A 583 -2.76 54.25 9.89
C LYS A 583 -3.78 55.34 9.46
N LYS A 584 -5.05 55.22 9.89
CA LYS A 584 -6.18 56.12 9.59
C LYS A 584 -6.53 56.23 8.09
N LYS A 585 -6.19 55.25 7.25
CA LYS A 585 -6.62 55.19 5.86
C LYS A 585 -8.11 54.81 5.77
N GLY A 586 -8.78 55.26 4.74
CA GLY A 586 -10.19 54.91 4.49
C GLY A 586 -10.36 53.38 4.26
N LEU A 587 -11.50 52.83 4.64
CA LEU A 587 -11.78 51.35 4.52
C LEU A 587 -11.57 50.83 3.09
N LYS A 588 -12.09 51.57 2.06
CA LYS A 588 -11.91 51.15 0.67
C LYS A 588 -10.45 51.09 0.25
N GLN A 589 -9.66 52.10 0.63
CA GLN A 589 -8.22 52.17 0.34
C GLN A 589 -7.45 51.05 1.06
N SER A 590 -7.78 50.79 2.33
CA SER A 590 -7.15 49.73 3.10
C SER A 590 -7.43 48.34 2.52
N VAL A 591 -8.65 48.10 2.03
CA VAL A 591 -9.02 46.86 1.34
C VAL A 591 -8.28 46.74 0.01
N GLU A 592 -8.21 47.77 -0.80
CA GLU A 592 -7.45 47.76 -2.07
C GLU A 592 -5.96 47.45 -1.84
N GLU A 593 -5.37 48.07 -0.80
CA GLU A 593 -3.96 47.82 -0.42
C GLU A 593 -3.76 46.41 0.09
N GLY A 594 -4.68 45.87 0.94
CA GLY A 594 -4.61 44.52 1.45
C GLY A 594 -4.59 43.44 0.36
N PHE A 595 -5.36 43.60 -0.69
CA PHE A 595 -5.40 42.67 -1.84
C PHE A 595 -4.44 43.06 -2.98
N SER A 596 -3.50 43.95 -2.79
CA SER A 596 -2.56 44.34 -3.82
C SER A 596 -1.30 43.46 -3.82
N VAL A 597 -0.59 43.45 -4.95
CA VAL A 597 0.71 42.72 -5.05
C VAL A 597 1.74 43.29 -4.08
N LYS A 598 1.74 44.61 -3.89
CA LYS A 598 2.62 45.30 -2.93
C LYS A 598 2.11 45.20 -1.49
N GLY A 599 0.88 44.69 -1.27
CA GLY A 599 0.29 44.43 0.05
C GLY A 599 0.56 43.02 0.55
N ALA A 600 -0.48 42.17 0.45
CA ALA A 600 -0.41 40.79 0.95
C ALA A 600 -0.15 39.73 -0.14
N LEU A 601 -0.52 39.99 -1.39
CA LEU A 601 -0.57 38.98 -2.44
C LEU A 601 0.78 38.35 -2.76
N SER A 602 1.89 39.13 -2.77
CA SER A 602 3.24 38.60 -3.00
C SER A 602 3.62 37.57 -1.93
N ALA A 603 3.42 37.93 -0.68
CA ALA A 603 3.76 37.06 0.44
C ALA A 603 2.90 35.77 0.46
N ILE A 604 1.61 35.87 0.11
CA ILE A 604 0.70 34.73 -0.01
C ILE A 604 1.14 33.78 -1.12
N ILE A 605 1.51 34.29 -2.30
CA ILE A 605 2.00 33.46 -3.40
C ILE A 605 3.28 32.75 -3.02
N ASP A 606 4.26 33.46 -2.46
CA ASP A 606 5.55 32.90 -2.07
C ASP A 606 5.39 31.79 -1.02
N ALA A 607 4.56 32.01 -0.02
CA ALA A 607 4.25 31.04 1.03
C ALA A 607 3.59 29.76 0.48
N ASN A 608 2.63 29.93 -0.45
CA ASN A 608 1.96 28.79 -1.06
C ASN A 608 2.85 28.02 -2.05
N ILE A 609 3.78 28.70 -2.76
CA ILE A 609 4.73 28.05 -3.65
C ILE A 609 5.69 27.14 -2.85
N THR A 610 6.19 27.57 -1.69
CA THR A 610 7.07 26.71 -0.87
C THR A 610 6.37 25.43 -0.42
N THR A 611 5.13 25.52 0.01
CA THR A 611 4.33 24.37 0.42
C THR A 611 3.95 23.48 -0.79
N LEU A 612 3.66 24.10 -1.94
CA LEU A 612 3.37 23.37 -3.18
C LEU A 612 4.59 22.57 -3.65
N LEU A 613 5.80 23.14 -3.59
CA LEU A 613 7.04 22.45 -3.95
C LEU A 613 7.28 21.21 -3.07
N THR A 614 7.03 21.31 -1.76
CA THR A 614 7.12 20.14 -0.86
C THR A 614 6.02 19.13 -1.15
N GLY A 615 4.81 19.58 -1.52
CA GLY A 615 3.73 18.70 -1.98
C GLY A 615 4.08 17.93 -3.25
N ILE A 616 4.74 18.57 -4.22
CA ILE A 616 5.22 17.92 -5.45
C ILE A 616 6.28 16.86 -5.13
N ILE A 617 7.25 17.18 -4.27
CA ILE A 617 8.28 16.22 -3.86
C ILE A 617 7.62 15.02 -3.16
N LEU A 618 6.68 15.28 -2.27
CA LEU A 618 5.93 14.25 -1.58
C LEU A 618 5.12 13.36 -2.54
N TYR A 619 4.57 13.91 -3.61
CA TYR A 619 3.87 13.16 -4.64
C TYR A 619 4.81 12.28 -5.48
N ILE A 620 6.01 12.77 -5.78
CA ILE A 620 7.01 12.02 -6.57
C ILE A 620 7.58 10.85 -5.78
N PHE A 621 7.96 11.08 -4.51
CA PHE A 621 8.62 10.07 -3.67
C PHE A 621 7.66 9.26 -2.80
N GLY A 622 6.42 9.70 -2.62
CA GLY A 622 5.39 8.99 -1.85
C GLY A 622 4.82 7.79 -2.60
N THR A 623 4.29 6.85 -1.86
CA THR A 623 3.56 5.67 -2.39
C THR A 623 2.14 5.64 -1.82
N GLY A 624 1.21 4.97 -2.52
CA GLY A 624 -0.16 4.71 -2.05
C GLY A 624 -0.82 5.86 -1.28
N PRO A 625 -1.12 5.67 0.01
CA PRO A 625 -1.83 6.66 0.83
C PRO A 625 -1.14 8.03 0.90
N ILE A 626 0.20 8.08 0.80
CA ILE A 626 0.95 9.35 0.86
C ILE A 626 0.79 10.16 -0.42
N LYS A 627 0.70 9.53 -1.60
CA LYS A 627 0.34 10.23 -2.84
C LYS A 627 -1.02 10.87 -2.74
N GLY A 628 -2.00 10.18 -2.13
CA GLY A 628 -3.33 10.74 -1.83
C GLY A 628 -3.25 11.99 -0.96
N PHE A 629 -2.45 11.96 0.12
CA PHE A 629 -2.19 13.12 0.97
C PHE A 629 -1.57 14.28 0.19
N ALA A 630 -0.52 14.02 -0.59
CA ALA A 630 0.18 15.03 -1.37
C ALA A 630 -0.75 15.68 -2.41
N LEU A 631 -1.57 14.87 -3.08
CA LEU A 631 -2.54 15.36 -4.07
C LEU A 631 -3.60 16.24 -3.44
N THR A 632 -4.19 15.82 -2.31
CA THR A 632 -5.19 16.62 -1.59
C THR A 632 -4.59 17.93 -1.05
N LEU A 633 -3.35 17.91 -0.58
CA LEU A 633 -2.61 19.08 -0.15
C LEU A 633 -2.41 20.07 -1.32
N MET A 634 -1.93 19.60 -2.48
CA MET A 634 -1.70 20.46 -3.65
C MET A 634 -3.01 21.07 -4.19
N ILE A 635 -4.08 20.27 -4.29
CA ILE A 635 -5.40 20.75 -4.69
C ILE A 635 -5.90 21.78 -3.69
N GLY A 636 -5.79 21.51 -2.39
CA GLY A 636 -6.21 22.38 -1.33
C GLY A 636 -5.47 23.74 -1.33
N ILE A 637 -4.15 23.74 -1.60
CA ILE A 637 -3.36 24.97 -1.76
C ILE A 637 -3.86 25.80 -2.95
N GLY A 638 -4.06 25.16 -4.12
CA GLY A 638 -4.55 25.84 -5.31
C GLY A 638 -5.93 26.45 -5.13
N THR A 639 -6.87 25.69 -4.57
CA THR A 639 -8.25 26.15 -4.32
C THR A 639 -8.32 27.20 -3.20
N SER A 640 -7.50 27.08 -2.14
CA SER A 640 -7.44 28.06 -1.06
C SER A 640 -6.93 29.42 -1.54
N LEU A 641 -5.88 29.40 -2.38
CA LEU A 641 -5.36 30.62 -2.99
C LEU A 641 -6.46 31.31 -3.84
N PHE A 642 -7.18 30.51 -4.66
CA PHE A 642 -8.28 31.03 -5.46
C PHE A 642 -9.39 31.64 -4.59
N THR A 643 -9.85 30.93 -3.56
CA THR A 643 -10.98 31.38 -2.72
C THR A 643 -10.60 32.57 -1.86
N ALA A 644 -9.40 32.61 -1.29
CA ALA A 644 -8.95 33.74 -0.48
C ALA A 644 -8.76 35.02 -1.33
N VAL A 645 -8.14 34.93 -2.50
CA VAL A 645 -7.84 36.08 -3.34
C VAL A 645 -9.07 36.60 -4.09
N PHE A 646 -9.93 35.71 -4.59
CA PHE A 646 -11.05 36.08 -5.45
C PHE A 646 -12.39 36.07 -4.75
N ILE A 647 -12.76 34.99 -4.03
CA ILE A 647 -14.08 34.86 -3.39
C ILE A 647 -14.18 35.81 -2.19
N THR A 648 -13.20 35.76 -1.27
CA THR A 648 -13.20 36.66 -0.11
C THR A 648 -13.20 38.13 -0.56
N ARG A 649 -12.37 38.47 -1.57
CA ARG A 649 -12.35 39.83 -2.13
C ARG A 649 -13.68 40.26 -2.72
N LEU A 650 -14.35 39.37 -3.46
CA LEU A 650 -15.66 39.66 -4.07
C LEU A 650 -16.71 39.92 -3.01
N LEU A 651 -16.73 39.16 -1.91
CA LEU A 651 -17.63 39.35 -0.78
C LEU A 651 -17.36 40.68 -0.04
N ILE A 652 -16.09 40.96 0.27
CA ILE A 652 -15.67 42.16 0.98
C ILE A 652 -15.92 43.40 0.11
N ASP A 653 -15.55 43.40 -1.17
CA ASP A 653 -15.82 44.49 -2.10
C ASP A 653 -17.32 44.78 -2.23
N SER A 654 -18.16 43.75 -2.26
CA SER A 654 -19.63 43.90 -2.27
C SER A 654 -20.14 44.55 -1.00
N ALA A 655 -19.64 44.14 0.17
CA ALA A 655 -20.02 44.75 1.46
C ALA A 655 -19.57 46.20 1.57
N VAL A 656 -18.35 46.52 1.15
CA VAL A 656 -17.82 47.90 1.15
C VAL A 656 -18.62 48.80 0.21
N THR A 657 -18.96 48.31 -1.00
CA THR A 657 -19.73 49.04 -1.99
C THR A 657 -21.16 49.31 -1.51
N LYS A 658 -21.77 48.40 -0.76
CA LYS A 658 -23.12 48.58 -0.15
C LYS A 658 -23.12 49.46 1.12
N GLY A 659 -21.96 50.02 1.50
CA GLY A 659 -21.86 50.93 2.69
C GLY A 659 -21.94 50.15 4.02
N SER A 660 -21.77 48.83 4.04
CA SER A 660 -21.81 48.06 5.26
C SER A 660 -20.69 48.47 6.21
N LYS A 661 -20.99 48.60 7.52
CA LYS A 661 -19.98 48.80 8.58
C LYS A 661 -19.21 47.51 8.78
N LEU A 662 -18.19 47.27 7.94
CA LEU A 662 -17.32 46.12 7.99
C LEU A 662 -16.25 46.32 9.07
N THR A 663 -16.15 45.38 9.98
CA THR A 663 -15.15 45.34 11.05
C THR A 663 -14.18 44.18 10.83
N PHE A 664 -12.91 44.41 11.14
CA PHE A 664 -11.83 43.41 11.08
C PHE A 664 -11.33 43.04 12.48
N ASN A 665 -12.12 43.31 13.52
CA ASN A 665 -11.90 42.92 14.90
C ASN A 665 -13.26 42.86 15.61
N THR A 666 -13.31 42.15 16.72
CA THR A 666 -14.42 42.17 17.67
C THR A 666 -14.04 43.03 18.89
N SER A 667 -14.98 43.24 19.83
CA SER A 667 -14.70 43.90 21.10
C SER A 667 -13.65 43.14 21.91
N ILE A 668 -13.57 41.83 21.77
CA ILE A 668 -12.61 40.96 22.49
C ILE A 668 -11.21 41.07 21.87
N SER A 669 -11.12 41.03 20.54
CA SER A 669 -9.80 40.98 19.85
C SER A 669 -9.22 42.39 19.58
N LYS A 670 -10.00 43.43 19.88
CA LYS A 670 -9.54 44.80 19.70
C LYS A 670 -8.36 45.12 20.61
N GLY A 671 -7.24 45.44 20.01
CA GLY A 671 -6.01 45.77 20.73
C GLY A 671 -5.04 44.59 20.94
N TRP A 672 -5.45 43.36 20.63
CA TRP A 672 -4.52 42.23 20.70
C TRP A 672 -3.36 42.40 19.69
N PHE A 673 -2.13 42.16 20.17
CA PHE A 673 -0.89 42.28 19.39
C PHE A 673 -0.61 43.69 18.83
N GLN A 674 -1.25 44.75 19.35
CA GLN A 674 -0.98 46.13 18.93
C GLN A 674 0.18 46.71 19.70
N ASN A 675 0.99 47.53 19.04
CA ASN A 675 2.14 48.25 19.64
C ASN A 675 3.18 47.34 20.35
N LEU A 676 3.34 46.10 19.93
CA LEU A 676 4.38 45.27 20.47
C LEU A 676 5.76 45.77 20.01
N ASN A 677 6.69 45.88 20.94
CA ASN A 677 8.04 46.22 20.70
C ASN A 677 8.96 45.22 21.40
N ILE A 678 9.15 44.06 20.77
CA ILE A 678 9.91 42.96 21.33
C ILE A 678 11.31 42.95 20.68
N GLU A 679 12.35 42.93 21.50
CA GLU A 679 13.74 42.82 21.06
C GLU A 679 14.12 41.34 20.87
N PHE A 680 13.73 40.73 19.74
CA PHE A 680 13.99 39.32 19.44
C PHE A 680 15.49 39.04 19.29
N LEU A 681 16.21 39.92 18.59
CA LEU A 681 17.65 39.76 18.37
C LEU A 681 18.47 39.80 19.65
N ARG A 682 18.03 40.51 20.67
CA ARG A 682 18.68 40.53 21.98
C ARG A 682 18.58 39.17 22.69
N LYS A 683 17.46 38.47 22.50
CA LYS A 683 17.22 37.17 23.13
C LYS A 683 17.78 35.99 22.34
N ARG A 684 18.36 36.20 21.12
CA ARG A 684 18.78 35.10 20.21
C ARG A 684 19.79 34.13 20.83
N LYS A 685 20.73 34.61 21.69
CA LYS A 685 21.70 33.74 22.37
C LYS A 685 21.02 32.74 23.30
N ILE A 686 19.96 33.16 24.00
CA ILE A 686 19.16 32.30 24.88
C ILE A 686 18.41 31.27 24.02
N ALA A 687 17.81 31.71 22.92
CA ALA A 687 17.12 30.82 21.99
C ALA A 687 18.08 29.76 21.41
N TYR A 688 19.30 30.13 20.98
CA TYR A 688 20.29 29.17 20.50
C TYR A 688 20.72 28.15 21.58
N ILE A 689 20.85 28.57 22.84
CA ILE A 689 21.20 27.68 23.96
C ILE A 689 20.04 26.71 24.23
N VAL A 690 18.79 27.20 24.29
CA VAL A 690 17.60 26.37 24.53
C VAL A 690 17.41 25.38 23.41
N SER A 691 17.43 25.85 22.16
CA SER A 691 17.32 24.99 20.98
C SER A 691 18.43 23.94 20.92
N GLY A 692 19.68 24.38 21.16
CA GLY A 692 20.83 23.49 21.19
C GLY A 692 20.72 22.41 22.28
N ALA A 693 20.24 22.78 23.46
CA ALA A 693 20.02 21.82 24.55
C ALA A 693 18.93 20.79 24.23
N ILE A 694 17.81 21.22 23.63
CA ILE A 694 16.73 20.33 23.19
C ILE A 694 17.23 19.38 22.10
N ILE A 695 17.94 19.90 21.08
CA ILE A 695 18.51 19.07 20.00
C ILE A 695 19.54 18.09 20.56
N LEU A 696 20.43 18.53 21.46
CA LEU A 696 21.42 17.66 22.06
C LEU A 696 20.75 16.55 22.87
N GLY A 697 19.72 16.87 23.67
CA GLY A 697 18.91 15.89 24.36
C GLY A 697 18.23 14.90 23.41
N GLY A 698 17.69 15.38 22.29
CA GLY A 698 17.12 14.56 21.22
C GLY A 698 18.16 13.63 20.59
N ILE A 699 19.35 14.14 20.26
CA ILE A 699 20.46 13.33 19.68
C ILE A 699 20.92 12.26 20.67
N ILE A 700 21.08 12.60 21.96
CA ILE A 700 21.43 11.63 23.00
C ILE A 700 20.35 10.55 23.11
N SER A 701 19.06 10.92 23.07
CA SER A 701 17.96 9.97 23.09
C SER A 701 18.00 9.06 21.86
N ILE A 702 18.19 9.61 20.66
CA ILE A 702 18.29 8.82 19.41
C ILE A 702 19.48 7.86 19.48
N ALA A 703 20.61 8.29 20.04
CA ALA A 703 21.80 7.45 20.17
C ALA A 703 21.66 6.35 21.24
N SER A 704 20.94 6.61 22.34
CA SER A 704 20.81 5.68 23.47
C SER A 704 19.58 4.78 23.37
N ILE A 705 18.44 5.32 22.96
CA ILE A 705 17.15 4.63 22.89
C ILE A 705 16.84 4.21 21.44
N GLY A 706 17.29 5.01 20.46
CA GLY A 706 17.03 4.81 19.04
C GLY A 706 15.73 5.45 18.56
N LEU A 707 15.42 5.17 17.30
CA LEU A 707 14.17 5.52 16.66
C LEU A 707 13.41 4.24 16.35
N LYS A 708 12.14 4.19 16.70
CA LYS A 708 11.31 3.04 16.44
C LYS A 708 10.86 3.00 14.99
N GLN A 709 11.49 2.16 14.20
CA GLN A 709 11.17 1.95 12.81
C GLN A 709 10.03 0.96 12.66
N GLY A 710 9.00 1.33 11.89
CA GLY A 710 7.93 0.43 11.48
C GLY A 710 8.36 -0.58 10.41
N VAL A 711 7.42 -1.45 10.02
CA VAL A 711 7.65 -2.46 8.97
C VAL A 711 8.08 -1.85 7.63
N ASP A 712 7.69 -0.60 7.36
CA ASP A 712 8.10 0.14 6.15
C ASP A 712 9.62 0.32 6.03
N PHE A 713 10.35 0.34 7.16
CA PHE A 713 11.79 0.60 7.22
C PHE A 713 12.63 -0.58 7.70
N LYS A 714 11.99 -1.58 8.34
CA LYS A 714 12.68 -2.78 8.79
C LYS A 714 12.34 -4.02 7.98
N GLY A 715 11.26 -3.96 7.21
CA GLY A 715 10.58 -5.15 6.75
C GLY A 715 9.86 -5.87 7.90
N GLY A 716 9.02 -6.82 7.58
CA GLY A 716 8.30 -7.61 8.57
C GLY A 716 6.80 -7.74 8.29
N ARG A 717 6.10 -8.32 9.26
CA ARG A 717 4.65 -8.50 9.26
C ARG A 717 4.03 -7.77 10.44
N SER A 718 2.97 -7.01 10.20
CA SER A 718 2.19 -6.32 11.22
C SER A 718 0.74 -6.77 11.17
N PHE A 719 0.19 -7.14 12.32
CA PHE A 719 -1.19 -7.60 12.49
C PHE A 719 -1.91 -6.69 13.47
N THR A 720 -3.05 -6.15 13.10
CA THR A 720 -3.97 -5.53 14.07
C THR A 720 -5.00 -6.56 14.49
N VAL A 721 -4.99 -6.96 15.75
CA VAL A 721 -5.85 -8.01 16.29
C VAL A 721 -6.81 -7.41 17.32
N ARG A 722 -8.09 -7.74 17.19
CA ARG A 722 -9.15 -7.37 18.14
C ARG A 722 -9.46 -8.55 19.08
N PHE A 723 -9.71 -8.23 20.33
CA PHE A 723 -10.05 -9.16 21.41
C PHE A 723 -11.40 -8.81 22.04
N ASP A 724 -12.01 -9.76 22.75
CA ASP A 724 -13.27 -9.52 23.49
C ASP A 724 -13.10 -8.55 24.67
N LYS A 725 -11.90 -8.47 25.24
CA LYS A 725 -11.58 -7.71 26.45
C LYS A 725 -10.35 -6.83 26.22
N ALA A 726 -10.20 -5.82 27.05
CA ALA A 726 -8.96 -5.05 27.15
C ALA A 726 -7.78 -5.99 27.44
N MET A 727 -6.69 -5.81 26.73
CA MET A 727 -5.51 -6.69 26.75
C MET A 727 -4.26 -5.95 27.19
N ASN A 728 -3.42 -6.65 27.97
CA ASN A 728 -2.11 -6.14 28.33
C ASN A 728 -1.08 -6.50 27.23
N ALA A 729 -0.55 -5.49 26.55
CA ALA A 729 0.39 -5.67 25.43
C ALA A 729 1.66 -6.44 25.84
N THR A 730 2.21 -6.17 27.04
CA THR A 730 3.42 -6.84 27.55
C THR A 730 3.19 -8.33 27.77
N GLN A 731 2.05 -8.70 28.32
CA GLN A 731 1.66 -10.08 28.57
C GLN A 731 1.49 -10.87 27.28
N VAL A 732 0.87 -10.24 26.26
CA VAL A 732 0.70 -10.85 24.94
C VAL A 732 2.03 -11.01 24.22
N ALA A 733 2.95 -10.02 24.34
CA ALA A 733 4.29 -10.10 23.77
C ALA A 733 5.09 -11.29 24.35
N GLU A 734 5.01 -11.49 25.66
CA GLU A 734 5.69 -12.59 26.36
C GLU A 734 5.16 -13.95 25.91
N THR A 735 3.83 -14.08 25.79
CA THR A 735 3.20 -15.31 25.30
C THR A 735 3.60 -15.63 23.85
N LEU A 736 3.63 -14.61 23.00
CA LEU A 736 4.00 -14.78 21.58
C LEU A 736 5.48 -15.04 21.38
N LYS A 737 6.34 -14.66 22.32
CA LYS A 737 7.78 -14.99 22.29
C LYS A 737 8.00 -16.50 22.19
N GLY A 738 7.21 -17.29 22.93
CA GLY A 738 7.26 -18.74 22.86
C GLY A 738 6.82 -19.30 21.50
N ALA A 739 5.86 -18.66 20.83
CA ALA A 739 5.35 -19.11 19.54
C ALA A 739 6.27 -18.74 18.36
N PHE A 740 6.87 -17.54 18.39
CA PHE A 740 7.72 -17.03 17.29
C PHE A 740 9.24 -17.27 17.51
N GLY A 741 9.64 -17.78 18.69
CA GLY A 741 11.06 -17.93 19.04
C GLY A 741 11.79 -16.60 19.32
N SER A 742 11.14 -15.47 19.07
CA SER A 742 11.62 -14.11 19.35
C SER A 742 10.47 -13.24 19.82
N SER A 743 10.73 -12.22 20.66
CA SER A 743 9.66 -11.35 21.17
C SER A 743 9.15 -10.44 20.06
N PRO A 744 7.87 -10.54 19.66
CA PRO A 744 7.28 -9.58 18.74
C PRO A 744 7.08 -8.26 19.47
N GLU A 745 6.97 -7.20 18.71
CA GLU A 745 6.54 -5.94 19.25
C GLU A 745 5.01 -5.90 19.34
N VAL A 746 4.47 -5.60 20.52
CA VAL A 746 3.03 -5.53 20.77
C VAL A 746 2.68 -4.18 21.39
N LYS A 747 1.73 -3.46 20.79
CA LYS A 747 1.21 -2.18 21.28
C LYS A 747 -0.31 -2.11 21.18
N THR A 748 -0.91 -1.34 22.08
CA THR A 748 -2.33 -0.99 21.99
C THR A 748 -2.58 -0.15 20.71
N TYR A 749 -3.67 -0.45 20.00
CA TYR A 749 -4.04 0.21 18.77
C TYR A 749 -5.50 0.64 18.78
N GLY A 750 -5.74 1.91 18.98
CA GLY A 750 -7.09 2.49 19.03
C GLY A 750 -7.76 2.28 20.38
N THR A 751 -8.45 1.18 20.54
CA THR A 751 -9.13 0.79 21.78
C THR A 751 -8.31 -0.20 22.59
N ASP A 752 -8.54 -0.30 23.90
CA ASP A 752 -7.76 -1.16 24.79
C ASP A 752 -7.90 -2.67 24.48
N ASN A 753 -8.89 -3.05 23.67
CA ASN A 753 -9.10 -4.41 23.19
C ASN A 753 -8.54 -4.67 21.79
N GLN A 754 -7.73 -3.75 21.26
CA GLN A 754 -7.03 -3.93 19.99
C GLN A 754 -5.53 -3.80 20.18
N LEU A 755 -4.78 -4.75 19.64
CA LEU A 755 -3.32 -4.75 19.68
C LEU A 755 -2.74 -4.80 18.26
N LYS A 756 -1.72 -3.97 18.02
CA LYS A 756 -0.84 -4.08 16.87
C LYS A 756 0.35 -4.96 17.24
N ILE A 757 0.53 -6.06 16.51
CA ILE A 757 1.57 -7.08 16.72
C ILE A 757 2.47 -7.07 15.51
N THR A 758 3.75 -6.72 15.69
CA THR A 758 4.75 -6.64 14.63
C THR A 758 5.84 -7.67 14.84
N THR A 759 6.15 -8.47 13.80
CA THR A 759 7.14 -9.54 13.86
C THR A 759 7.94 -9.63 12.56
N VAL A 760 9.21 -10.02 12.66
CA VAL A 760 10.08 -10.38 11.53
C VAL A 760 10.18 -11.90 11.32
N TYR A 761 9.36 -12.68 12.04
CA TYR A 761 9.38 -14.13 11.96
C TYR A 761 9.17 -14.62 10.52
N ARG A 762 10.12 -15.41 10.03
CA ARG A 762 10.15 -15.97 8.67
C ARG A 762 9.93 -14.96 7.54
N ILE A 763 10.41 -13.73 7.71
CA ILE A 763 10.21 -12.68 6.69
C ILE A 763 11.04 -12.92 5.42
N GLU A 764 12.16 -13.65 5.54
CA GLU A 764 13.03 -14.02 4.41
C GLU A 764 12.46 -15.19 3.59
N ASP A 765 11.51 -15.94 4.16
CA ASP A 765 10.90 -17.07 3.50
C ASP A 765 9.78 -16.59 2.57
N GLU A 766 9.79 -17.08 1.33
CA GLU A 766 8.86 -16.68 0.28
C GLU A 766 7.72 -17.71 0.10
N GLY A 767 6.53 -17.23 -0.22
CA GLY A 767 5.38 -18.02 -0.62
C GLY A 767 4.12 -17.75 0.20
N VAL A 768 2.96 -17.95 -0.40
CA VAL A 768 1.65 -17.78 0.24
C VAL A 768 1.45 -18.73 1.42
N SER A 769 1.98 -19.94 1.32
CA SER A 769 1.95 -20.95 2.40
C SER A 769 2.70 -20.48 3.65
N VAL A 770 3.77 -19.71 3.51
CA VAL A 770 4.53 -19.15 4.65
C VAL A 770 3.69 -18.11 5.41
N ASP A 771 2.97 -17.26 4.69
CA ASP A 771 2.11 -16.24 5.31
C ASP A 771 0.96 -16.90 6.08
N GLU A 772 0.39 -17.98 5.57
CA GLU A 772 -0.62 -18.78 6.27
C GLU A 772 -0.07 -19.47 7.53
N GLU A 773 1.14 -20.00 7.44
CA GLU A 773 1.83 -20.63 8.58
C GLU A 773 2.15 -19.62 9.68
N VAL A 774 2.58 -18.41 9.33
CA VAL A 774 2.81 -17.31 10.30
C VAL A 774 1.50 -16.91 10.97
N GLN A 775 0.38 -16.80 10.22
CA GLN A 775 -0.93 -16.51 10.80
C GLN A 775 -1.42 -17.65 11.71
N SER A 776 -1.19 -18.90 11.32
CA SER A 776 -1.49 -20.07 12.16
C SER A 776 -0.68 -20.07 13.46
N THR A 777 0.60 -19.71 13.39
CA THR A 777 1.48 -19.57 14.57
C THR A 777 0.99 -18.44 15.49
N LEU A 778 0.61 -17.29 14.91
CA LEU A 778 0.00 -16.19 15.67
C LEU A 778 -1.30 -16.65 16.36
N TYR A 779 -2.18 -17.37 15.64
CA TYR A 779 -3.42 -17.90 16.20
C TYR A 779 -3.15 -18.83 17.38
N LYS A 780 -2.20 -19.78 17.22
CA LYS A 780 -1.81 -20.71 18.28
C LYS A 780 -1.28 -19.97 19.51
N GLY A 781 -0.43 -18.97 19.32
CA GLY A 781 0.10 -18.16 20.42
C GLY A 781 -0.97 -17.30 21.12
N LEU A 782 -1.99 -16.83 20.38
CA LEU A 782 -3.09 -16.04 20.93
C LEU A 782 -4.27 -16.88 21.44
N LYS A 783 -4.26 -18.19 21.29
CA LYS A 783 -5.36 -19.08 21.71
C LYS A 783 -5.85 -18.87 23.14
N PRO A 784 -4.99 -18.57 24.15
CA PRO A 784 -5.44 -18.29 25.51
C PRO A 784 -6.32 -17.02 25.63
N TYR A 785 -6.22 -16.10 24.69
CA TYR A 785 -6.86 -14.78 24.73
C TYR A 785 -8.07 -14.62 23.82
N ILE A 786 -8.21 -15.49 22.80
CA ILE A 786 -9.27 -15.40 21.77
C ILE A 786 -10.42 -16.38 21.99
N GLY A 787 -10.41 -17.12 23.11
CA GLY A 787 -11.51 -18.00 23.54
C GLY A 787 -11.87 -19.07 22.51
N LYS A 788 -13.16 -19.12 22.13
CA LYS A 788 -13.72 -20.13 21.19
C LYS A 788 -13.59 -19.73 19.72
N THR A 789 -12.93 -18.63 19.39
CA THR A 789 -12.77 -18.18 17.99
C THR A 789 -12.06 -19.26 17.18
N SER A 790 -12.65 -19.67 16.08
CA SER A 790 -12.03 -20.65 15.16
C SER A 790 -10.87 -20.00 14.38
N TYR A 791 -9.98 -20.81 13.80
CA TYR A 791 -8.89 -20.27 12.97
C TYR A 791 -9.43 -19.51 11.75
N ASN A 792 -10.50 -20.01 11.13
CA ASN A 792 -11.12 -19.35 9.98
C ASN A 792 -11.74 -17.99 10.35
N ASP A 793 -12.32 -17.88 11.55
CA ASP A 793 -12.85 -16.61 12.05
C ASP A 793 -11.73 -15.65 12.49
N PHE A 794 -10.57 -16.18 12.85
CA PHE A 794 -9.42 -15.40 13.25
C PHE A 794 -8.68 -14.76 12.06
N LYS A 795 -8.62 -15.45 10.92
CA LYS A 795 -7.96 -14.94 9.70
C LYS A 795 -8.47 -13.56 9.28
N PRO A 796 -7.66 -12.74 8.59
CA PRO A 796 -8.16 -11.50 8.01
C PRO A 796 -9.26 -11.82 6.99
N GLY A 797 -10.47 -11.35 7.23
CA GLY A 797 -11.64 -11.60 6.38
C GLY A 797 -12.65 -10.47 6.46
N PHE A 798 -13.39 -10.26 5.38
CA PHE A 798 -14.29 -9.12 5.21
C PHE A 798 -15.69 -9.32 5.76
N GLU A 799 -16.03 -10.54 6.15
CA GLU A 799 -17.38 -10.92 6.56
C GLU A 799 -17.57 -11.03 8.08
N LYS A 800 -16.72 -10.30 8.85
CA LYS A 800 -16.80 -10.35 10.31
C LYS A 800 -17.89 -9.43 10.84
N ALA A 801 -18.60 -9.90 11.84
CA ALA A 801 -19.52 -9.07 12.63
C ALA A 801 -18.76 -7.87 13.24
N LYS A 802 -19.44 -6.74 13.48
CA LYS A 802 -18.85 -5.47 13.94
C LYS A 802 -17.90 -5.60 15.14
N ASN A 803 -18.06 -6.64 15.96
CA ASN A 803 -17.25 -6.88 17.17
C ASN A 803 -16.54 -8.25 17.14
N ALA A 804 -16.33 -8.85 15.98
CA ALA A 804 -15.69 -10.16 15.91
C ALA A 804 -14.20 -10.08 16.27
N ASN A 805 -13.72 -11.05 17.03
CA ASN A 805 -12.31 -11.21 17.38
C ASN A 805 -11.48 -11.67 16.20
N GLY A 806 -10.20 -11.34 16.21
CA GLY A 806 -9.24 -11.80 15.22
C GLY A 806 -8.53 -10.66 14.48
N ILE A 807 -7.88 -11.01 13.36
CA ILE A 807 -7.09 -10.07 12.57
C ILE A 807 -8.01 -9.11 11.84
N MET A 808 -7.88 -7.82 12.16
CA MET A 808 -8.63 -6.71 11.55
C MET A 808 -7.89 -6.11 10.36
N SER A 809 -6.56 -6.05 10.43
CA SER A 809 -5.70 -5.67 9.33
C SER A 809 -4.39 -6.44 9.39
N TYR A 810 -3.78 -6.60 8.23
CA TYR A 810 -2.52 -7.30 8.05
C TYR A 810 -1.67 -6.56 7.04
N ARG A 811 -0.39 -6.38 7.34
CA ARG A 811 0.59 -5.80 6.43
C ARG A 811 1.89 -6.60 6.45
N LYS A 812 2.43 -6.86 5.28
CA LYS A 812 3.74 -7.48 5.07
C LYS A 812 4.55 -6.58 4.16
N VAL A 813 5.79 -6.33 4.53
CA VAL A 813 6.77 -5.58 3.73
C VAL A 813 8.05 -6.39 3.66
N ASP A 814 8.50 -6.67 2.45
CA ASP A 814 9.77 -7.35 2.22
C ASP A 814 10.95 -6.43 2.62
N PRO A 815 12.04 -6.96 3.20
CA PRO A 815 13.20 -6.17 3.60
C PRO A 815 13.81 -5.32 2.46
N THR A 816 13.79 -5.83 1.22
CA THR A 816 14.32 -5.09 0.06
C THR A 816 13.49 -3.84 -0.25
N ILE A 817 12.17 -3.92 -0.11
CA ILE A 817 11.27 -2.76 -0.24
C ILE A 817 11.50 -1.78 0.89
N ALA A 818 11.66 -2.27 2.11
CA ALA A 818 11.90 -1.42 3.27
C ALA A 818 13.18 -0.57 3.09
N ASP A 819 14.24 -1.12 2.53
CA ASP A 819 15.48 -0.40 2.25
C ASP A 819 15.32 0.62 1.10
N ASP A 820 14.55 0.30 0.06
CA ASP A 820 14.24 1.24 -1.01
C ASP A 820 13.40 2.43 -0.51
N ILE A 821 12.40 2.16 0.34
CA ILE A 821 11.59 3.20 0.98
C ILE A 821 12.46 4.12 1.84
N LYS A 822 13.36 3.54 2.64
CA LYS A 822 14.30 4.27 3.49
C LYS A 822 15.21 5.20 2.68
N THR A 823 15.79 4.68 1.61
CA THR A 823 16.67 5.43 0.70
C THR A 823 15.90 6.56 0.00
N SER A 824 14.71 6.27 -0.51
CA SER A 824 13.84 7.26 -1.15
C SER A 824 13.42 8.36 -0.19
N ALA A 825 13.11 8.01 1.07
CA ALA A 825 12.77 8.98 2.13
C ALA A 825 13.92 9.94 2.42
N LEU A 826 15.16 9.45 2.51
CA LEU A 826 16.35 10.28 2.71
C LEU A 826 16.54 11.26 1.54
N TRP A 827 16.44 10.77 0.30
CA TRP A 827 16.55 11.63 -0.89
C TRP A 827 15.40 12.64 -0.98
N ALA A 828 14.18 12.28 -0.58
CA ALA A 828 13.05 13.21 -0.55
C ALA A 828 13.29 14.37 0.44
N VAL A 829 13.77 14.07 1.66
CA VAL A 829 14.07 15.10 2.67
C VAL A 829 15.23 15.99 2.20
N PHE A 830 16.33 15.39 1.75
CA PHE A 830 17.47 16.15 1.25
C PHE A 830 17.13 17.01 0.03
N GLY A 831 16.42 16.41 -0.94
CA GLY A 831 15.95 17.09 -2.15
C GLY A 831 15.00 18.26 -1.82
N SER A 832 14.12 18.09 -0.84
CA SER A 832 13.23 19.17 -0.40
C SER A 832 13.98 20.35 0.18
N LEU A 833 14.99 20.10 1.04
CA LEU A 833 15.84 21.15 1.60
C LEU A 833 16.63 21.90 0.51
N LEU A 834 17.15 21.17 -0.47
CA LEU A 834 17.86 21.76 -1.61
C LEU A 834 16.96 22.63 -2.49
N VAL A 835 15.79 22.11 -2.87
CA VAL A 835 14.81 22.85 -3.69
C VAL A 835 14.35 24.12 -2.99
N VAL A 836 14.08 24.02 -1.70
CA VAL A 836 13.71 25.18 -0.87
C VAL A 836 14.85 26.19 -0.77
N PHE A 837 16.08 25.73 -0.52
CA PHE A 837 17.26 26.62 -0.50
C PHE A 837 17.37 27.41 -1.80
N LEU A 838 17.27 26.74 -2.94
CA LEU A 838 17.35 27.35 -4.27
C LEU A 838 16.18 28.33 -4.50
N TYR A 839 14.96 27.94 -4.14
CA TYR A 839 13.80 28.84 -4.26
C TYR A 839 13.99 30.14 -3.47
N ILE A 840 14.39 30.05 -2.20
CA ILE A 840 14.61 31.23 -1.34
C ILE A 840 15.78 32.07 -1.88
N LEU A 841 16.85 31.44 -2.38
CA LEU A 841 17.98 32.14 -3.00
C LEU A 841 17.54 32.95 -4.24
N LEU A 842 16.75 32.34 -5.11
CA LEU A 842 16.23 33.02 -6.31
C LEU A 842 15.26 34.14 -5.92
N ARG A 843 14.43 33.95 -4.91
CA ARG A 843 13.39 34.88 -4.48
C ARG A 843 13.95 36.12 -3.75
N PHE A 844 14.87 35.91 -2.83
CA PHE A 844 15.44 37.01 -2.00
C PHE A 844 16.79 37.51 -2.51
N ARG A 845 17.46 36.76 -3.39
CA ARG A 845 18.75 37.10 -3.99
C ARG A 845 19.89 37.35 -2.98
N LYS A 846 19.76 36.83 -1.74
CA LYS A 846 20.73 36.90 -0.67
C LYS A 846 20.88 35.55 0.00
N VAL A 847 22.09 35.05 0.07
CA VAL A 847 22.40 33.72 0.63
C VAL A 847 22.04 33.64 2.13
N SER A 848 22.15 34.76 2.88
CA SER A 848 21.80 34.79 4.31
C SER A 848 20.35 34.39 4.60
N PHE A 849 19.40 34.75 3.73
CA PHE A 849 17.98 34.33 3.86
C PHE A 849 17.83 32.83 3.67
N SER A 850 18.48 32.24 2.65
CA SER A 850 18.44 30.82 2.41
C SER A 850 19.07 30.00 3.52
N ILE A 851 20.23 30.41 4.03
CA ILE A 851 20.90 29.77 5.15
C ILE A 851 20.02 29.81 6.41
N GLY A 852 19.44 30.97 6.73
CA GLY A 852 18.57 31.12 7.89
C GLY A 852 17.35 30.18 7.83
N ALA A 853 16.71 30.12 6.67
CA ALA A 853 15.53 29.24 6.46
C ALA A 853 15.90 27.75 6.56
N VAL A 854 16.94 27.30 5.85
CA VAL A 854 17.31 25.87 5.84
C VAL A 854 17.76 25.37 7.19
N ILE A 855 18.55 26.18 7.94
CA ILE A 855 18.99 25.82 9.30
C ILE A 855 17.77 25.73 10.24
N ALA A 856 16.78 26.63 10.12
CA ALA A 856 15.56 26.56 10.92
C ALA A 856 14.74 25.29 10.62
N VAL A 857 14.58 24.96 9.36
CA VAL A 857 13.89 23.70 8.98
C VAL A 857 14.63 22.47 9.49
N PHE A 858 15.96 22.44 9.37
CA PHE A 858 16.77 21.35 9.89
C PHE A 858 16.66 21.22 11.42
N HIS A 859 16.66 22.36 12.13
CA HIS A 859 16.38 22.42 13.56
C HIS A 859 15.00 21.82 13.90
N ASP A 860 13.94 22.16 13.15
CA ASP A 860 12.59 21.70 13.40
C ASP A 860 12.49 20.19 13.22
N VAL A 861 13.07 19.65 12.15
CA VAL A 861 13.13 18.21 11.87
C VAL A 861 13.85 17.47 13.00
N LEU A 862 15.00 17.97 13.46
CA LEU A 862 15.75 17.34 14.54
C LEU A 862 14.98 17.32 15.86
N ILE A 863 14.23 18.38 16.16
CA ILE A 863 13.39 18.41 17.38
C ILE A 863 12.24 17.40 17.27
N VAL A 864 11.54 17.31 16.12
CA VAL A 864 10.49 16.31 15.93
C VAL A 864 11.02 14.89 16.11
N LEU A 865 12.18 14.57 15.51
CA LEU A 865 12.83 13.27 15.67
C LEU A 865 13.23 13.00 17.12
N GLY A 866 13.80 14.01 17.80
CA GLY A 866 14.17 13.91 19.21
C GLY A 866 12.96 13.67 20.12
N VAL A 867 11.86 14.39 19.92
CA VAL A 867 10.61 14.20 20.66
C VAL A 867 10.06 12.79 20.44
N PHE A 868 10.06 12.30 19.19
CA PHE A 868 9.63 10.93 18.90
C PHE A 868 10.49 9.89 19.61
N SER A 869 11.81 10.03 19.60
CA SER A 869 12.71 9.14 20.32
C SER A 869 12.49 9.14 21.85
N ILE A 870 12.21 10.30 22.45
CA ILE A 870 11.99 10.41 23.90
C ILE A 870 10.62 9.85 24.29
N THR A 871 9.58 10.10 23.50
CA THR A 871 8.19 9.89 23.94
C THR A 871 7.59 8.56 23.52
N TYR A 872 8.18 7.85 22.54
CA TYR A 872 7.55 6.65 21.98
C TYR A 872 7.31 5.53 23.01
N SER A 873 8.09 5.45 24.07
CA SER A 873 8.00 4.37 25.08
C SER A 873 6.80 4.52 26.02
N PHE A 874 6.30 5.74 26.24
CA PHE A 874 5.21 6.01 27.20
C PHE A 874 3.95 6.58 26.59
N MET A 875 3.96 6.94 25.29
CA MET A 875 2.74 7.40 24.63
C MET A 875 1.77 6.23 24.37
N PRO A 876 0.45 6.42 24.61
CA PRO A 876 -0.55 5.36 24.48
C PRO A 876 -0.99 5.08 23.03
N PHE A 877 -0.33 5.65 22.03
CA PHE A 877 -0.64 5.46 20.62
C PHE A 877 0.62 5.07 19.84
N ASP A 878 0.41 4.57 18.63
CA ASP A 878 1.50 4.13 17.76
C ASP A 878 2.35 5.33 17.28
N MET A 879 3.66 5.28 17.53
CA MET A 879 4.66 6.28 17.16
C MET A 879 5.78 5.68 16.31
N GLU A 880 5.46 4.64 15.53
CA GLU A 880 6.42 4.06 14.59
C GLU A 880 6.78 5.06 13.48
N ILE A 881 8.06 5.10 13.16
CA ILE A 881 8.57 5.86 12.03
C ILE A 881 8.38 5.00 10.79
N GLY A 882 7.42 5.38 9.97
CA GLY A 882 7.08 4.78 8.70
C GLY A 882 6.94 5.84 7.61
N GLN A 883 6.39 5.47 6.47
CA GLN A 883 6.16 6.38 5.35
C GLN A 883 5.30 7.59 5.74
N SER A 884 4.26 7.41 6.56
CA SER A 884 3.40 8.49 7.04
C SER A 884 4.18 9.52 7.86
N PHE A 885 5.15 9.08 8.68
CA PHE A 885 6.01 9.98 9.45
C PHE A 885 6.88 10.84 8.53
N ILE A 886 7.43 10.27 7.44
CA ILE A 886 8.21 11.05 6.45
C ILE A 886 7.31 12.10 5.77
N ALA A 887 6.05 11.74 5.48
CA ALA A 887 5.08 12.71 4.96
C ALA A 887 4.84 13.86 5.96
N ALA A 888 4.77 13.58 7.26
CA ALA A 888 4.68 14.60 8.30
C ALA A 888 5.92 15.52 8.30
N ILE A 889 7.13 14.95 8.27
CA ILE A 889 8.38 15.71 8.22
C ILE A 889 8.42 16.65 7.01
N LEU A 890 8.14 16.14 5.81
CA LEU A 890 8.11 16.96 4.59
C LEU A 890 7.04 18.07 4.66
N THR A 891 5.90 17.77 5.27
CA THR A 891 4.83 18.76 5.50
C THR A 891 5.28 19.85 6.48
N VAL A 892 5.96 19.47 7.57
CA VAL A 892 6.57 20.41 8.53
C VAL A 892 7.60 21.31 7.86
N VAL A 893 8.45 20.76 6.98
CA VAL A 893 9.39 21.54 6.16
C VAL A 893 8.65 22.63 5.37
N GLY A 894 7.56 22.27 4.67
CA GLY A 894 6.76 23.24 3.90
C GLY A 894 6.08 24.29 4.77
N TYR A 895 5.50 23.86 5.90
CA TYR A 895 4.79 24.75 6.80
C TYR A 895 5.71 25.73 7.55
N SER A 896 6.83 25.27 8.11
CA SER A 896 7.80 26.10 8.81
C SER A 896 8.35 27.22 7.92
N LEU A 897 8.52 26.91 6.62
CA LEU A 897 8.96 27.89 5.65
C LEU A 897 7.91 28.96 5.34
N ASN A 898 6.63 28.63 5.41
CA ASN A 898 5.55 29.58 5.17
C ASN A 898 5.69 30.81 6.05
N ASP A 899 5.82 30.64 7.36
CA ASP A 899 6.02 31.74 8.30
C ASP A 899 7.35 32.46 8.09
N THR A 900 8.43 31.70 7.87
CA THR A 900 9.78 32.26 7.65
C THR A 900 9.81 33.16 6.41
N VAL A 901 9.23 32.74 5.29
CA VAL A 901 9.21 33.53 4.04
C VAL A 901 8.43 34.83 4.20
N VAL A 902 7.33 34.82 4.91
CA VAL A 902 6.54 36.05 5.12
C VAL A 902 7.25 37.02 6.09
N ILE A 903 7.91 36.51 7.12
CA ILE A 903 8.77 37.31 7.99
C ILE A 903 9.89 37.94 7.17
N PHE A 904 10.54 37.16 6.31
CA PHE A 904 11.62 37.64 5.45
C PHE A 904 11.15 38.69 4.43
N ASP A 905 9.97 38.52 3.85
CA ASP A 905 9.38 39.51 2.97
C ASP A 905 9.10 40.83 3.73
N ARG A 906 8.63 40.73 4.97
CA ARG A 906 8.38 41.87 5.83
C ARG A 906 9.70 42.57 6.21
N ILE A 907 10.75 41.85 6.52
CA ILE A 907 12.08 42.43 6.78
C ILE A 907 12.58 43.19 5.54
N ARG A 908 12.43 42.62 4.34
CA ARG A 908 12.80 43.27 3.07
C ARG A 908 11.98 44.54 2.82
N GLU A 909 10.65 44.49 3.08
CA GLU A 909 9.79 45.66 2.99
C GLU A 909 10.20 46.79 3.92
N PHE A 910 10.47 46.47 5.22
CA PHE A 910 10.89 47.44 6.21
C PHE A 910 12.27 48.03 5.89
N ALA A 911 13.22 47.21 5.45
CA ALA A 911 14.55 47.67 5.02
C ALA A 911 14.44 48.67 3.84
N GLY A 912 13.49 48.42 2.89
CA GLY A 912 13.28 49.36 1.77
C GLY A 912 12.57 50.66 2.16
N ILE A 913 11.71 50.64 3.19
CA ILE A 913 10.95 51.83 3.64
C ILE A 913 11.77 52.68 4.65
N HIS A 914 12.45 52.00 5.61
CA HIS A 914 13.13 52.63 6.73
C HIS A 914 14.66 52.60 6.56
N THR A 915 15.14 53.21 5.51
CA THR A 915 16.58 53.21 5.15
C THR A 915 17.49 53.89 6.18
N LYS A 916 16.92 54.64 7.11
CA LYS A 916 17.68 55.34 8.18
C LYS A 916 17.78 54.53 9.51
N TRP A 917 17.02 53.45 9.63
CA TRP A 917 17.06 52.63 10.85
C TRP A 917 18.28 51.69 10.84
N LYS A 918 18.76 51.34 12.05
CA LYS A 918 19.73 50.25 12.15
C LYS A 918 19.09 48.95 11.70
N TYR A 919 19.83 48.12 10.95
CA TYR A 919 19.31 46.86 10.44
C TYR A 919 18.73 45.96 11.56
N SER A 920 19.33 45.97 12.78
CA SER A 920 18.77 45.28 13.93
C SER A 920 17.37 45.80 14.32
N GLU A 921 17.15 47.09 14.27
CA GLU A 921 15.86 47.71 14.58
C GLU A 921 14.83 47.38 13.50
N VAL A 922 15.27 47.37 12.23
CA VAL A 922 14.42 46.95 11.10
C VAL A 922 13.92 45.54 11.32
N VAL A 923 14.80 44.59 11.70
CA VAL A 923 14.48 43.18 11.94
C VAL A 923 13.54 43.04 13.13
N ASP A 924 13.81 43.64 14.28
CA ASP A 924 12.99 43.51 15.49
C ASP A 924 11.57 44.13 15.29
N LYS A 925 11.50 45.25 14.57
CA LYS A 925 10.19 45.88 14.24
C LYS A 925 9.41 45.07 13.23
N ALA A 926 10.07 44.50 12.21
CA ALA A 926 9.44 43.61 11.25
C ALA A 926 8.83 42.39 11.94
N LEU A 927 9.61 41.70 12.81
CA LEU A 927 9.15 40.57 13.63
C LEU A 927 7.98 40.96 14.53
N SER A 928 8.07 42.09 15.26
CA SER A 928 6.99 42.53 16.13
C SER A 928 5.71 42.81 15.35
N SER A 929 5.80 43.33 14.11
CA SER A 929 4.67 43.62 13.26
C SER A 929 3.98 42.37 12.67
N THR A 930 4.69 41.26 12.53
CA THR A 930 4.16 39.99 12.00
C THR A 930 3.66 39.05 13.10
N LEU A 931 3.97 39.32 14.37
CA LEU A 931 3.71 38.40 15.48
C LEU A 931 2.21 38.01 15.61
N GLY A 932 1.31 38.99 15.52
CA GLY A 932 -0.14 38.75 15.62
C GLY A 932 -0.65 37.83 14.51
N ARG A 933 -0.11 37.99 13.29
CA ARG A 933 -0.41 37.11 12.18
C ARG A 933 0.14 35.72 12.42
N THR A 934 1.43 35.59 12.70
CA THR A 934 2.11 34.30 12.92
C THR A 934 1.43 33.47 14.01
N ILE A 935 1.04 34.09 15.14
CA ILE A 935 0.32 33.40 16.20
C ILE A 935 -1.08 32.96 15.73
N ASN A 936 -1.84 33.81 15.02
CA ASN A 936 -3.17 33.45 14.56
C ASN A 936 -3.16 32.30 13.54
N THR A 937 -2.24 32.32 12.58
CA THR A 937 -2.11 31.27 11.57
C THR A 937 -1.69 29.94 12.18
N SER A 938 -0.69 29.95 13.06
CA SER A 938 -0.26 28.75 13.76
C SER A 938 -1.35 28.23 14.71
N PHE A 939 -2.07 29.10 15.40
CA PHE A 939 -3.12 28.72 16.32
C PHE A 939 -4.31 28.05 15.59
N THR A 940 -4.77 28.61 14.45
CA THR A 940 -5.83 27.98 13.65
C THR A 940 -5.41 26.60 13.13
N THR A 941 -4.19 26.45 12.69
CA THR A 941 -3.65 25.17 12.21
C THR A 941 -3.50 24.18 13.35
N LEU A 942 -2.99 24.59 14.52
CA LEU A 942 -2.88 23.75 15.71
C LEU A 942 -4.25 23.31 16.24
N LEU A 943 -5.27 24.19 16.19
CA LEU A 943 -6.65 23.84 16.54
C LEU A 943 -7.17 22.69 15.68
N VAL A 944 -6.98 22.81 14.37
CA VAL A 944 -7.40 21.80 13.40
C VAL A 944 -6.70 20.48 13.65
N MET A 945 -5.36 20.51 13.78
CA MET A 945 -4.57 19.30 14.03
C MET A 945 -4.91 18.65 15.37
N SER A 946 -5.17 19.46 16.41
CA SER A 946 -5.59 18.95 17.73
C SER A 946 -6.95 18.28 17.68
N ALA A 947 -7.90 18.78 16.89
CA ALA A 947 -9.18 18.12 16.69
C ALA A 947 -9.01 16.73 16.07
N ILE A 948 -8.13 16.60 15.06
CA ILE A 948 -7.87 15.30 14.42
C ILE A 948 -7.11 14.38 15.38
N PHE A 949 -6.14 14.91 16.13
CA PHE A 949 -5.37 14.11 17.08
C PHE A 949 -6.26 13.53 18.19
N LEU A 950 -7.21 14.30 18.71
CA LEU A 950 -8.10 13.89 19.79
C LEU A 950 -9.22 12.97 19.32
N PHE A 951 -9.87 13.30 18.20
CA PHE A 951 -11.10 12.66 17.74
C PHE A 951 -10.91 11.79 16.48
N GLY A 952 -9.76 11.86 15.83
CA GLY A 952 -9.43 11.07 14.65
C GLY A 952 -9.08 9.62 14.96
N GLY A 953 -9.03 8.79 13.92
CA GLY A 953 -8.69 7.37 14.02
C GLY A 953 -7.27 7.11 14.55
N ALA A 954 -7.08 5.92 15.13
CA ALA A 954 -5.79 5.54 15.74
C ALA A 954 -4.61 5.59 14.75
N SER A 955 -4.84 5.24 13.49
CA SER A 955 -3.82 5.18 12.43
C SER A 955 -3.18 6.53 12.09
N ILE A 956 -3.86 7.66 12.37
CA ILE A 956 -3.34 8.99 12.05
C ILE A 956 -2.81 9.75 13.27
N LYS A 957 -2.94 9.20 14.49
CA LYS A 957 -2.52 9.91 15.72
C LYS A 957 -1.02 10.23 15.73
N GLY A 958 -0.17 9.26 15.41
CA GLY A 958 1.28 9.47 15.34
C GLY A 958 1.67 10.53 14.30
N PHE A 959 1.04 10.48 13.12
CA PHE A 959 1.21 11.47 12.06
C PHE A 959 0.78 12.87 12.52
N MET A 960 -0.39 13.01 13.15
CA MET A 960 -0.88 14.29 13.68
C MET A 960 0.01 14.83 14.80
N PHE A 961 0.50 13.96 15.67
CA PHE A 961 1.41 14.35 16.73
C PHE A 961 2.70 14.95 16.18
N ALA A 962 3.30 14.33 15.13
CA ALA A 962 4.47 14.88 14.45
C ALA A 962 4.20 16.28 13.88
N LEU A 963 3.03 16.45 13.24
CA LEU A 963 2.62 17.74 12.66
C LEU A 963 2.40 18.81 13.74
N ILE A 964 1.74 18.48 14.86
CA ILE A 964 1.49 19.41 15.98
C ILE A 964 2.83 19.92 16.53
N ILE A 965 3.76 19.00 16.83
CA ILE A 965 5.09 19.38 17.30
C ILE A 965 5.82 20.23 16.24
N GLY A 966 5.79 19.79 14.98
CA GLY A 966 6.45 20.48 13.87
C GLY A 966 5.93 21.89 13.65
N VAL A 967 4.63 22.13 13.70
CA VAL A 967 4.01 23.45 13.56
C VAL A 967 4.35 24.36 14.75
N ALA A 968 4.26 23.83 15.97
CA ALA A 968 4.60 24.59 17.19
C ALA A 968 6.07 25.00 17.18
N VAL A 969 6.97 24.06 16.84
CA VAL A 969 8.41 24.32 16.74
C VAL A 969 8.74 25.23 15.57
N GLY A 970 8.09 25.05 14.38
CA GLY A 970 8.28 25.89 13.20
C GLY A 970 7.88 27.36 13.43
N THR A 971 6.81 27.57 14.19
CA THR A 971 6.42 28.93 14.62
C THR A 971 7.48 29.57 15.50
N TYR A 972 8.02 28.82 16.46
CA TYR A 972 9.12 29.28 17.30
C TYR A 972 10.41 29.53 16.49
N SER A 973 10.77 28.59 15.62
CA SER A 973 12.04 28.66 14.87
C SER A 973 12.07 29.81 13.86
N SER A 974 10.95 30.16 13.22
CA SER A 974 10.86 31.30 12.30
C SER A 974 11.21 32.62 12.98
N LEU A 975 10.79 32.81 14.23
CA LEU A 975 11.05 34.02 15.02
C LEU A 975 12.44 34.01 15.69
N PHE A 976 12.85 32.90 16.28
CA PHE A 976 13.98 32.80 17.20
C PHE A 976 15.22 32.07 16.64
N VAL A 977 15.10 31.40 15.49
CA VAL A 977 16.20 30.66 14.85
C VAL A 977 16.47 31.19 13.44
N ALA A 978 15.50 31.12 12.52
CA ALA A 978 15.66 31.53 11.11
C ALA A 978 16.10 32.98 10.98
N THR A 979 15.34 33.87 11.58
CA THR A 979 15.59 35.32 11.49
C THR A 979 16.90 35.77 12.18
N PRO A 980 17.22 35.31 13.41
CA PRO A 980 18.51 35.62 14.01
C PRO A 980 19.69 35.04 13.23
N ILE A 981 19.61 33.83 12.68
CA ILE A 981 20.69 33.24 11.85
C ILE A 981 20.88 34.06 10.57
N MET A 982 19.76 34.40 9.89
CA MET A 982 19.80 35.30 8.73
C MET A 982 20.50 36.61 9.08
N TYR A 983 20.16 37.23 10.22
CA TYR A 983 20.79 38.44 10.67
C TYR A 983 22.29 38.23 10.95
N ASP A 984 22.71 37.18 11.65
CA ASP A 984 24.11 36.92 11.99
C ASP A 984 24.97 36.59 10.76
N THR A 985 24.42 35.97 9.74
CA THR A 985 25.08 35.61 8.47
C THR A 985 25.08 36.75 7.43
N THR A 986 24.34 37.85 7.67
CA THR A 986 24.38 39.05 6.80
C THR A 986 25.69 39.78 6.94
N LYS A 987 26.31 40.20 5.83
CA LYS A 987 27.60 40.88 5.79
C LYS A 987 27.57 42.20 6.59
N LYS A 988 28.70 42.52 7.26
CA LYS A 988 28.79 43.74 8.07
C LYS A 988 28.50 45.01 7.31
N GLU A 989 28.91 45.09 6.05
CA GLU A 989 28.63 46.22 5.14
C GLU A 989 27.12 46.42 4.90
N GLU A 990 26.37 45.36 4.81
CA GLU A 990 24.88 45.40 4.63
C GLU A 990 24.15 45.72 5.95
N LYS A 991 24.78 45.57 7.11
CA LYS A 991 24.20 45.91 8.41
C LYS A 991 24.38 47.38 8.76
N ASN A 992 25.32 48.04 8.14
CA ASN A 992 25.66 49.46 8.40
C ASN A 992 24.98 50.43 7.40
N ASN A 993 24.50 49.92 6.27
CA ASN A 993 23.64 50.61 5.31
C ASN A 993 22.15 50.41 5.68
#